data_2947773e5db847542315bcfda856cb1d
#
_entry.id   2947773e5db847542315bcfda856cb1d
#
_cell.length_a   1.000
_cell.length_b   1.000
_cell.length_c   1.000
_cell.angle_alpha   90.00
_cell.angle_beta   90.00
_cell.angle_gamma   90.00
#
_symmetry.space_group_name_H-M   'P 1'
#
loop_
_entity.id
_entity.type
_entity.pdbx_description
1 polymer ?
#
loop_
_entity_poly.entity_id
_entity_poly.type
_entity_poly.pdbx_seq_one_letter_code
_entity_poly.pdbx_strand_id
1 'polypeptide(L)'
;MKNILLLLFALHFLHTSNAQTNINPAAIDIVRDSFGVPHIFAKTDAAVAYGLAWAHAEDDFETIQLGFLSGKSMLGRHKGKAGAQVDYIAYLLRCQQTAREKYETDISADYKLVLEGYCQGFNAYAKAHPKEVLVKRLLPLTPQDMLAYSILQLSISSGTDKALGQIYKGSVATLSNLNSGGSNAYAFNSQKTSDGNTYLNINAHQPLDGPVSWYEAHLCSEEGWNITGALFACTPSILLGNNQYLGWAHTVNYPDKLDVYQLEMNPANKTEYKFDNEWVQLEENTARLKVKIAGVTVSVKRKVYWSKFGPTLITKKGTFSMRTAAFFEVRALEQWYRMNKATNFSSFYKALKMEALPGYNVMYADRYDTIFYLSNGKIPLRNKAFNWKGTLPGNSSKTLWKQYHPIEDLPHYLNPSSGYLFNSNHSPYNASAKENNLNLHNFDATMGFETWENNRSTRFMELLKPLNKINYVDFKSIKFDGQLPARLNYLGTNTDTLFMLQEDEYPALADLISTLKNWDKKSDTESRGAAAFGIMYYYITDKLSKGQNEYRNLSKEKCVEILNYAKSYMITHFGKTTISLGEYQKLVKGTKVIPLPGLPDVIASMESEPFKNGMVKGRQGESFIQLVKFSNQGPQIETIHSYGASKKAGSKHYNDQMEMFTTKQLKPMTLDKATIYKNAEKIYHPK
;
A
#
# COMPACT_ATOMS: atom_id res chain seq x y z
N MET A 1 9.71 38.89 70.94
CA MET A 1 8.50 38.82 70.13
C MET A 1 8.91 38.59 68.69
N LYS A 2 8.79 37.35 68.22
CA LYS A 2 9.24 36.91 66.89
C LYS A 2 8.06 36.86 65.95
N ASN A 3 8.10 37.69 64.89
CA ASN A 3 7.11 37.63 63.83
C ASN A 3 7.49 36.53 62.84
N ILE A 4 6.61 35.52 62.72
CA ILE A 4 6.73 34.48 61.71
C ILE A 4 5.92 34.96 60.49
N LEU A 5 6.61 35.22 59.37
CA LEU A 5 6.04 35.48 58.09
C LEU A 5 5.71 34.12 57.39
N LEU A 6 4.43 33.77 57.23
CA LEU A 6 4.00 32.65 56.44
C LEU A 6 3.98 33.08 54.95
N LEU A 7 4.90 32.54 54.15
CA LEU A 7 4.82 32.64 52.67
C LEU A 7 3.92 31.50 52.17
N LEU A 8 2.73 31.85 51.70
CA LEU A 8 1.85 30.96 50.94
C LEU A 8 2.33 30.92 49.49
N PHE A 9 3.00 29.81 49.13
CA PHE A 9 3.28 29.47 47.72
C PHE A 9 1.97 28.95 47.10
N ALA A 10 1.24 29.79 46.38
CA ALA A 10 0.15 29.37 45.52
C ALA A 10 0.76 28.68 44.27
N LEU A 11 0.82 27.36 44.28
CA LEU A 11 1.04 26.56 43.08
C LEU A 11 -0.15 26.71 42.15
N HIS A 12 -0.04 27.59 41.16
CA HIS A 12 -0.95 27.60 40.01
C HIS A 12 -0.62 26.35 39.17
N PHE A 13 -1.38 25.28 39.41
CA PHE A 13 -1.53 24.25 38.40
C PHE A 13 -2.25 24.87 37.19
N LEU A 14 -1.50 25.28 36.21
CA LEU A 14 -2.03 25.51 34.88
C LEU A 14 -2.56 24.15 34.36
N HIS A 15 -3.82 23.88 34.65
CA HIS A 15 -4.56 22.92 33.86
C HIS A 15 -4.65 23.53 32.48
N THR A 16 -3.78 23.16 31.55
CA THR A 16 -4.06 23.27 30.13
C THR A 16 -5.27 22.36 29.89
N SER A 17 -6.48 22.92 30.03
CA SER A 17 -7.66 22.29 29.45
C SER A 17 -7.37 22.20 27.95
N ASN A 18 -7.04 21.01 27.46
CA ASN A 18 -7.17 20.72 26.05
C ASN A 18 -8.61 21.03 25.69
N ALA A 19 -8.84 22.18 25.05
CA ALA A 19 -10.14 22.54 24.52
C ALA A 19 -10.46 21.49 23.46
N GLN A 20 -11.20 20.48 23.85
CA GLN A 20 -11.74 19.50 22.94
C GLN A 20 -12.50 20.27 21.86
N THR A 21 -12.10 20.17 20.59
CA THR A 21 -12.74 20.83 19.46
C THR A 21 -14.22 20.46 19.48
N ASN A 22 -15.07 21.44 19.76
CA ASN A 22 -16.53 21.22 19.77
C ASN A 22 -17.02 21.24 18.33
N ILE A 23 -16.94 20.07 17.67
CA ILE A 23 -17.41 19.90 16.28
C ILE A 23 -18.93 19.78 16.31
N ASN A 24 -19.63 20.66 15.57
CA ASN A 24 -21.08 20.56 15.34
C ASN A 24 -21.33 19.64 14.13
N PRO A 25 -21.84 18.41 14.31
CA PRO A 25 -22.09 17.49 13.19
C PRO A 25 -23.12 18.04 12.18
N ALA A 26 -24.11 18.85 12.63
CA ALA A 26 -25.11 19.44 11.74
C ALA A 26 -24.53 20.50 10.78
N ALA A 27 -23.29 20.96 10.99
CA ALA A 27 -22.58 21.88 10.09
C ALA A 27 -21.61 21.16 9.13
N ILE A 28 -21.70 19.84 9.04
CA ILE A 28 -20.90 19.01 8.13
C ILE A 28 -21.84 18.43 7.07
N ASP A 29 -21.63 18.75 5.81
CA ASP A 29 -22.36 18.14 4.71
C ASP A 29 -21.63 16.89 4.21
N ILE A 30 -22.32 15.76 4.19
CA ILE A 30 -21.91 14.55 3.47
C ILE A 30 -22.78 14.47 2.23
N VAL A 31 -22.18 14.72 1.06
CA VAL A 31 -22.84 14.69 -0.24
C VAL A 31 -22.40 13.43 -0.96
N ARG A 32 -23.33 12.51 -1.21
CA ARG A 32 -23.03 11.30 -2.01
C ARG A 32 -23.35 11.56 -3.46
N ASP A 33 -22.43 11.26 -4.36
CA ASP A 33 -22.67 11.28 -5.79
C ASP A 33 -23.45 10.03 -6.27
N SER A 34 -23.72 9.94 -7.58
CA SER A 34 -24.47 8.83 -8.17
C SER A 34 -23.75 7.47 -8.09
N PHE A 35 -22.48 7.43 -7.71
CA PHE A 35 -21.68 6.24 -7.46
C PHE A 35 -21.45 5.98 -5.96
N GLY A 36 -22.10 6.78 -5.09
CA GLY A 36 -21.99 6.66 -3.65
C GLY A 36 -20.69 7.23 -3.06
N VAL A 37 -19.83 7.86 -3.84
CA VAL A 37 -18.61 8.47 -3.33
C VAL A 37 -18.96 9.64 -2.42
N PRO A 38 -18.43 9.72 -1.18
CA PRO A 38 -18.70 10.82 -0.29
C PRO A 38 -17.84 12.05 -0.61
N HIS A 39 -18.49 13.18 -0.73
CA HIS A 39 -17.90 14.52 -0.74
C HIS A 39 -18.21 15.18 0.60
N ILE A 40 -17.18 15.48 1.38
CA ILE A 40 -17.31 16.01 2.74
C ILE A 40 -17.01 17.51 2.72
N PHE A 41 -17.99 18.32 3.12
CA PHE A 41 -17.84 19.77 3.20
C PHE A 41 -18.04 20.23 4.64
N ALA A 42 -17.09 21.01 5.16
CA ALA A 42 -17.17 21.64 6.48
C ALA A 42 -16.31 22.91 6.56
N LYS A 43 -16.45 23.67 7.64
CA LYS A 43 -15.65 24.89 7.85
C LYS A 43 -14.19 24.58 8.17
N THR A 44 -13.93 23.55 9.01
CA THR A 44 -12.58 23.23 9.48
C THR A 44 -12.11 21.86 9.01
N ASP A 45 -10.81 21.67 8.94
CA ASP A 45 -10.20 20.39 8.62
C ASP A 45 -10.59 19.28 9.61
N ALA A 46 -10.69 19.64 10.90
CA ALA A 46 -11.15 18.73 11.95
C ALA A 46 -12.60 18.24 11.71
N ALA A 47 -13.48 19.15 11.27
CA ALA A 47 -14.87 18.81 10.96
C ALA A 47 -14.96 17.95 9.67
N VAL A 48 -14.11 18.19 8.67
CA VAL A 48 -13.99 17.33 7.49
C VAL A 48 -13.53 15.91 7.89
N ALA A 49 -12.54 15.81 8.77
CA ALA A 49 -12.08 14.50 9.27
C ALA A 49 -13.17 13.76 10.06
N TYR A 50 -14.00 14.48 10.83
CA TYR A 50 -15.19 13.91 11.48
C TYR A 50 -16.16 13.32 10.44
N GLY A 51 -16.51 14.10 9.41
CA GLY A 51 -17.40 13.68 8.33
C GLY A 51 -16.86 12.48 7.56
N LEU A 52 -15.55 12.46 7.27
CA LEU A 52 -14.89 11.34 6.64
C LEU A 52 -15.00 10.06 7.49
N ALA A 53 -14.70 10.15 8.79
CA ALA A 53 -14.78 8.99 9.69
C ALA A 53 -16.21 8.43 9.76
N TRP A 54 -17.21 9.31 9.78
CA TRP A 54 -18.62 8.92 9.74
C TRP A 54 -18.99 8.23 8.42
N ALA A 55 -18.71 8.87 7.27
CA ALA A 55 -19.07 8.36 5.95
C ALA A 55 -18.36 7.02 5.64
N HIS A 56 -17.07 6.91 5.99
CA HIS A 56 -16.32 5.68 5.82
C HIS A 56 -16.87 4.55 6.72
N ALA A 57 -17.27 4.87 7.96
CA ALA A 57 -17.91 3.89 8.84
C ALA A 57 -19.29 3.44 8.32
N GLU A 58 -20.06 4.32 7.66
CA GLU A 58 -21.29 3.91 6.98
C GLU A 58 -21.03 2.84 5.91
N ASP A 59 -19.90 2.92 5.21
CA ASP A 59 -19.56 2.03 4.11
C ASP A 59 -18.77 0.79 4.52
N ASP A 60 -17.87 0.89 5.52
CA ASP A 60 -16.95 -0.18 5.90
C ASP A 60 -16.52 -0.14 7.38
N PHE A 61 -17.48 -0.14 8.28
CA PHE A 61 -17.19 -0.06 9.73
C PHE A 61 -16.39 -1.26 10.27
N GLU A 62 -16.62 -2.46 9.68
CA GLU A 62 -15.90 -3.67 10.12
C GLU A 62 -14.40 -3.55 9.88
N THR A 63 -13.97 -3.19 8.65
CA THR A 63 -12.55 -3.10 8.30
C THR A 63 -11.84 -2.03 9.15
N ILE A 64 -12.47 -0.87 9.37
CA ILE A 64 -11.90 0.20 10.21
C ILE A 64 -11.70 -0.32 11.65
N GLN A 65 -12.69 -1.00 12.24
CA GLN A 65 -12.56 -1.57 13.57
C GLN A 65 -11.43 -2.62 13.64
N LEU A 66 -11.32 -3.50 12.65
CA LEU A 66 -10.25 -4.52 12.61
C LEU A 66 -8.86 -3.87 12.57
N GLY A 67 -8.69 -2.79 11.81
CA GLY A 67 -7.46 -2.01 11.79
C GLY A 67 -7.12 -1.45 13.18
N PHE A 68 -8.03 -0.71 13.80
CA PHE A 68 -7.78 -0.14 15.13
C PHE A 68 -7.63 -1.19 16.22
N LEU A 69 -8.35 -2.31 16.16
CA LEU A 69 -8.15 -3.44 17.07
C LEU A 69 -6.73 -4.00 16.96
N SER A 70 -6.15 -4.07 15.75
CA SER A 70 -4.77 -4.54 15.56
C SER A 70 -3.75 -3.56 16.16
N GLY A 71 -3.90 -2.25 15.90
CA GLY A 71 -3.06 -1.21 16.51
C GLY A 71 -3.13 -1.18 18.04
N LYS A 72 -4.31 -1.42 18.61
CA LYS A 72 -4.55 -1.53 20.07
C LYS A 72 -4.14 -2.87 20.66
N SER A 73 -3.61 -3.82 19.87
CA SER A 73 -3.31 -5.19 20.31
C SER A 73 -4.54 -5.89 20.95
N MET A 74 -5.69 -5.74 20.31
CA MET A 74 -6.97 -6.26 20.77
C MET A 74 -7.69 -7.14 19.73
N LEU A 75 -7.06 -7.39 18.56
CA LEU A 75 -7.65 -8.15 17.45
C LEU A 75 -7.96 -9.61 17.86
N GLY A 76 -7.17 -10.18 18.75
CA GLY A 76 -7.38 -11.52 19.32
C GLY A 76 -8.72 -11.70 20.05
N ARG A 77 -9.31 -10.60 20.58
CA ARG A 77 -10.65 -10.61 21.18
C ARG A 77 -11.76 -10.90 20.17
N HIS A 78 -11.50 -10.64 18.89
CA HIS A 78 -12.46 -10.88 17.80
C HIS A 78 -12.03 -12.05 16.91
N LYS A 79 -10.78 -12.05 16.39
CA LYS A 79 -10.25 -13.04 15.42
C LYS A 79 -9.52 -14.22 16.10
N GLY A 80 -9.61 -14.37 17.42
CA GLY A 80 -9.03 -15.50 18.13
C GLY A 80 -7.51 -15.61 17.98
N LYS A 81 -6.99 -16.82 17.74
CA LYS A 81 -5.54 -17.09 17.64
C LYS A 81 -4.86 -16.26 16.57
N ALA A 82 -5.46 -16.14 15.37
CA ALA A 82 -4.89 -15.35 14.27
C ALA A 82 -4.76 -13.87 14.66
N GLY A 83 -5.80 -13.29 15.29
CA GLY A 83 -5.73 -11.92 15.80
C GLY A 83 -4.70 -11.73 16.89
N ALA A 84 -4.55 -12.71 17.79
CA ALA A 84 -3.54 -12.65 18.86
C ALA A 84 -2.10 -12.69 18.34
N GLN A 85 -1.83 -13.27 17.17
CA GLN A 85 -0.52 -13.20 16.52
C GLN A 85 -0.21 -11.77 16.08
N VAL A 86 -1.18 -11.06 15.49
CA VAL A 86 -1.04 -9.66 15.14
C VAL A 86 -0.87 -8.78 16.39
N ASP A 87 -1.65 -9.04 17.44
CA ASP A 87 -1.52 -8.34 18.72
C ASP A 87 -0.13 -8.51 19.32
N TYR A 88 0.46 -9.72 19.24
CA TYR A 88 1.81 -9.97 19.69
C TYR A 88 2.84 -9.14 18.91
N ILE A 89 2.68 -9.05 17.60
CA ILE A 89 3.55 -8.21 16.74
C ILE A 89 3.43 -6.75 17.14
N ALA A 90 2.21 -6.22 17.31
CA ALA A 90 2.01 -4.83 17.72
C ALA A 90 2.63 -4.51 19.10
N TYR A 91 2.60 -5.47 20.05
CA TYR A 91 3.31 -5.36 21.32
C TYR A 91 4.83 -5.40 21.14
N LEU A 92 5.33 -6.35 20.35
CA LEU A 92 6.75 -6.50 20.05
C LEU A 92 7.33 -5.24 19.41
N LEU A 93 6.59 -4.61 18.50
CA LEU A 93 6.97 -3.37 17.82
C LEU A 93 6.73 -2.11 18.66
N ARG A 94 6.17 -2.23 19.88
CA ARG A 94 5.85 -1.11 20.78
C ARG A 94 4.94 -0.05 20.18
N CYS A 95 4.03 -0.43 19.26
CA CYS A 95 3.23 0.53 18.49
C CYS A 95 2.47 1.50 19.40
N GLN A 96 1.77 1.03 20.44
CA GLN A 96 1.04 1.89 21.37
C GLN A 96 1.96 2.72 22.29
N GLN A 97 3.10 2.15 22.68
CA GLN A 97 4.06 2.86 23.53
C GLN A 97 4.64 4.04 22.75
N THR A 98 5.17 3.79 21.55
CA THR A 98 5.73 4.83 20.68
C THR A 98 4.71 5.93 20.36
N ALA A 99 3.46 5.53 20.04
CA ALA A 99 2.40 6.49 19.76
C ALA A 99 2.10 7.41 20.95
N ARG A 100 2.04 6.88 22.18
CA ARG A 100 1.82 7.70 23.39
C ARG A 100 3.00 8.61 23.73
N GLU A 101 4.23 8.09 23.63
CA GLU A 101 5.43 8.85 23.97
C GLU A 101 5.66 10.04 23.03
N LYS A 102 5.30 9.87 21.74
CA LYS A 102 5.61 10.84 20.69
C LYS A 102 4.43 11.75 20.28
N TYR A 103 3.20 11.44 20.71
CA TYR A 103 2.02 12.23 20.31
C TYR A 103 2.16 13.69 20.65
N GLU A 104 2.59 14.01 21.88
CA GLU A 104 2.66 15.41 22.33
C GLU A 104 3.81 16.18 21.70
N THR A 105 4.94 15.55 21.45
CA THR A 105 6.17 16.19 20.98
C THR A 105 6.32 16.24 19.46
N ASP A 106 5.88 15.18 18.77
CA ASP A 106 6.17 15.00 17.35
C ASP A 106 5.00 15.39 16.43
N ILE A 107 3.75 15.41 16.93
CA ILE A 107 2.56 15.78 16.15
C ILE A 107 2.25 17.26 16.35
N SER A 108 2.09 17.99 15.24
CA SER A 108 1.75 19.41 15.28
C SER A 108 0.35 19.69 15.86
N ALA A 109 0.17 20.85 16.44
CA ALA A 109 -1.08 21.23 17.12
C ALA A 109 -2.29 21.21 16.17
N ASP A 110 -2.15 21.73 14.97
CA ASP A 110 -3.21 21.74 13.95
C ASP A 110 -3.57 20.33 13.47
N TYR A 111 -2.57 19.44 13.31
CA TYR A 111 -2.86 18.07 12.91
C TYR A 111 -3.47 17.22 14.04
N LYS A 112 -3.16 17.52 15.32
CA LYS A 112 -3.86 16.91 16.47
C LYS A 112 -5.38 17.14 16.36
N LEU A 113 -5.82 18.33 15.95
CA LEU A 113 -7.25 18.63 15.76
C LEU A 113 -7.89 17.75 14.68
N VAL A 114 -7.18 17.46 13.59
CA VAL A 114 -7.64 16.56 12.53
C VAL A 114 -7.81 15.13 13.05
N LEU A 115 -6.83 14.63 13.79
CA LEU A 115 -6.89 13.29 14.42
C LEU A 115 -8.05 13.19 15.43
N GLU A 116 -8.23 14.22 16.24
CA GLU A 116 -9.33 14.30 17.20
C GLU A 116 -10.69 14.33 16.49
N GLY A 117 -10.83 15.13 15.43
CA GLY A 117 -12.03 15.17 14.61
C GLY A 117 -12.40 13.81 14.05
N TYR A 118 -11.44 13.10 13.48
CA TYR A 118 -11.65 11.73 12.98
C TYR A 118 -12.11 10.78 14.10
N CYS A 119 -11.45 10.83 15.26
CA CYS A 119 -11.82 9.99 16.40
C CYS A 119 -13.23 10.30 16.92
N GLN A 120 -13.62 11.59 16.96
CA GLN A 120 -14.98 12.01 17.37
C GLN A 120 -16.02 11.45 16.41
N GLY A 121 -15.81 11.58 15.07
CA GLY A 121 -16.72 11.05 14.05
C GLY A 121 -16.89 9.53 14.13
N PHE A 122 -15.76 8.81 14.28
CA PHE A 122 -15.78 7.35 14.47
C PHE A 122 -16.53 6.94 15.74
N ASN A 123 -16.28 7.60 16.88
CA ASN A 123 -16.93 7.30 18.14
C ASN A 123 -18.43 7.65 18.11
N ALA A 124 -18.80 8.73 17.42
CA ALA A 124 -20.20 9.10 17.22
C ALA A 124 -20.94 8.05 16.38
N TYR A 125 -20.35 7.57 15.29
CA TYR A 125 -20.92 6.49 14.48
C TYR A 125 -21.10 5.21 15.31
N ALA A 126 -20.07 4.81 16.06
CA ALA A 126 -20.14 3.64 16.93
C ALA A 126 -21.24 3.74 18.00
N LYS A 127 -21.46 4.94 18.57
CA LYS A 127 -22.54 5.23 19.52
C LYS A 127 -23.91 5.12 18.87
N ALA A 128 -24.06 5.59 17.63
CA ALA A 128 -25.31 5.49 16.87
C ALA A 128 -25.62 4.07 16.40
N HIS A 129 -24.59 3.23 16.21
CA HIS A 129 -24.69 1.86 15.67
C HIS A 129 -24.08 0.81 16.62
N PRO A 130 -24.56 0.69 17.87
CA PRO A 130 -23.91 -0.16 18.90
C PRO A 130 -23.92 -1.66 18.56
N LYS A 131 -24.83 -2.10 17.68
CA LYS A 131 -24.91 -3.50 17.21
C LYS A 131 -23.81 -3.86 16.22
N GLU A 132 -23.23 -2.88 15.54
CA GLU A 132 -22.13 -3.05 14.59
C GLU A 132 -20.75 -3.06 15.27
N VAL A 133 -20.67 -2.76 16.58
CA VAL A 133 -19.42 -2.69 17.34
C VAL A 133 -18.90 -4.11 17.64
N LEU A 134 -17.74 -4.46 17.06
CA LEU A 134 -17.12 -5.78 17.18
C LEU A 134 -16.59 -6.06 18.61
N VAL A 135 -15.96 -5.05 19.21
CA VAL A 135 -15.37 -5.13 20.56
C VAL A 135 -15.62 -3.82 21.31
N LYS A 136 -16.50 -3.80 22.30
CA LYS A 136 -16.86 -2.57 23.05
C LYS A 136 -15.65 -1.84 23.66
N ARG A 137 -14.60 -2.57 24.05
CA ARG A 137 -13.36 -2.00 24.64
C ARG A 137 -12.47 -1.27 23.62
N LEU A 138 -12.81 -1.29 22.33
CA LEU A 138 -12.16 -0.44 21.32
C LEU A 138 -12.45 1.03 21.62
N LEU A 139 -13.63 1.32 22.14
CA LEU A 139 -14.17 2.66 22.35
C LEU A 139 -13.85 3.23 23.76
N PRO A 140 -13.63 4.55 23.90
CA PRO A 140 -13.49 5.49 22.79
C PRO A 140 -12.17 5.27 22.03
N LEU A 141 -12.19 5.51 20.71
CA LEU A 141 -11.00 5.61 19.90
C LEU A 141 -10.28 6.93 20.20
N THR A 142 -8.95 6.92 20.25
CA THR A 142 -8.11 8.09 20.52
C THR A 142 -7.10 8.33 19.37
N PRO A 143 -6.56 9.55 19.22
CA PRO A 143 -5.50 9.84 18.26
C PRO A 143 -4.29 8.91 18.36
N GLN A 144 -3.86 8.57 19.59
CA GLN A 144 -2.75 7.66 19.82
C GLN A 144 -3.04 6.23 19.30
N ASP A 145 -4.31 5.81 19.30
CA ASP A 145 -4.71 4.52 18.72
C ASP A 145 -4.55 4.53 17.19
N MET A 146 -4.85 5.65 16.53
CA MET A 146 -4.63 5.84 15.09
C MET A 146 -3.15 5.78 14.74
N LEU A 147 -2.30 6.48 15.51
CA LEU A 147 -0.84 6.46 15.31
C LEU A 147 -0.28 5.07 15.56
N ALA A 148 -0.75 4.32 16.57
CA ALA A 148 -0.32 2.96 16.83
C ALA A 148 -0.64 2.01 15.66
N TYR A 149 -1.81 2.16 15.04
CA TYR A 149 -2.15 1.41 13.83
C TYR A 149 -1.27 1.81 12.64
N SER A 150 -1.02 3.10 12.45
CA SER A 150 -0.12 3.60 11.40
C SER A 150 1.30 3.03 11.51
N ILE A 151 1.88 2.99 12.72
CA ILE A 151 3.20 2.38 12.97
C ILE A 151 3.17 0.90 12.57
N LEU A 152 2.15 0.14 12.99
CA LEU A 152 2.01 -1.27 12.65
C LEU A 152 1.94 -1.48 11.14
N GLN A 153 1.07 -0.74 10.46
CA GLN A 153 0.84 -0.85 9.02
C GLN A 153 2.12 -0.52 8.21
N LEU A 154 2.79 0.58 8.56
CA LEU A 154 4.02 1.01 7.88
C LEU A 154 5.21 0.09 8.19
N SER A 155 5.25 -0.52 9.36
CA SER A 155 6.23 -1.55 9.70
C SER A 155 6.05 -2.79 8.84
N ILE A 156 4.81 -3.26 8.64
CA ILE A 156 4.50 -4.39 7.75
C ILE A 156 4.87 -4.03 6.30
N SER A 157 4.51 -2.85 5.81
CA SER A 157 4.88 -2.40 4.46
C SER A 157 6.39 -2.23 4.25
N SER A 158 7.16 -2.10 5.35
CA SER A 158 8.63 -2.09 5.33
C SER A 158 9.27 -3.49 5.40
N GLY A 159 8.47 -4.58 5.35
CA GLY A 159 8.95 -5.96 5.29
C GLY A 159 9.12 -6.67 6.63
N THR A 160 8.61 -6.09 7.74
CA THR A 160 8.73 -6.67 9.09
C THR A 160 8.12 -8.07 9.20
N ASP A 161 6.98 -8.32 8.55
CA ASP A 161 6.30 -9.62 8.53
C ASP A 161 7.15 -10.71 7.86
N LYS A 162 7.84 -10.35 6.77
CA LYS A 162 8.76 -11.25 6.05
C LYS A 162 9.98 -11.56 6.89
N ALA A 163 10.60 -10.54 7.51
CA ALA A 163 11.73 -10.71 8.41
C ALA A 163 11.39 -11.62 9.59
N LEU A 164 10.24 -11.42 10.22
CA LEU A 164 9.71 -12.30 11.28
C LEU A 164 9.57 -13.73 10.79
N GLY A 165 8.96 -13.94 9.61
CA GLY A 165 8.79 -15.26 9.02
C GLY A 165 10.11 -15.98 8.78
N GLN A 166 11.13 -15.28 8.30
CA GLN A 166 12.48 -15.83 8.06
C GLN A 166 13.19 -16.18 9.36
N ILE A 167 13.17 -15.30 10.36
CA ILE A 167 13.75 -15.55 11.69
C ILE A 167 13.16 -16.83 12.28
N TYR A 168 11.83 -17.01 12.23
CA TYR A 168 11.19 -18.22 12.75
C TYR A 168 11.55 -19.49 11.98
N LYS A 169 11.73 -19.40 10.67
CA LYS A 169 12.18 -20.53 9.81
C LYS A 169 13.66 -20.82 9.96
N GLY A 170 14.43 -19.92 10.56
CA GLY A 170 15.89 -20.02 10.67
C GLY A 170 16.62 -19.85 9.34
N SER A 171 15.98 -19.21 8.38
CA SER A 171 16.55 -18.90 7.07
C SER A 171 16.67 -17.37 6.92
N VAL A 172 17.66 -16.78 7.57
CA VAL A 172 17.89 -15.32 7.53
C VAL A 172 18.83 -14.94 6.38
N ALA A 173 18.91 -15.75 5.36
CA ALA A 173 19.66 -15.43 4.14
C ALA A 173 18.74 -14.66 3.19
N THR A 174 19.10 -13.42 2.90
CA THR A 174 18.52 -12.50 1.90
C THR A 174 16.98 -12.41 1.95
N LEU A 175 16.48 -11.23 2.29
CA LEU A 175 15.07 -10.84 2.08
C LEU A 175 14.80 -10.87 0.57
N SER A 176 14.55 -12.08 0.02
CA SER A 176 14.19 -12.21 -1.38
C SER A 176 12.84 -11.55 -1.60
N ASN A 177 12.83 -10.56 -2.46
CA ASN A 177 11.67 -9.76 -2.83
C ASN A 177 10.70 -10.57 -3.70
N LEU A 178 10.07 -11.61 -3.12
CA LEU A 178 8.87 -12.20 -3.70
C LEU A 178 7.70 -11.27 -3.32
N ASN A 179 7.51 -10.22 -4.11
CA ASN A 179 6.46 -9.26 -3.85
C ASN A 179 5.23 -9.60 -4.69
N SER A 180 4.17 -9.93 -3.99
CA SER A 180 2.82 -9.77 -4.49
C SER A 180 2.44 -8.31 -4.26
N GLY A 181 2.19 -7.57 -5.33
CA GLY A 181 1.73 -6.20 -5.26
C GLY A 181 2.50 -5.30 -6.22
N GLY A 182 1.80 -4.45 -6.88
CA GLY A 182 2.35 -3.52 -7.82
C GLY A 182 1.56 -2.22 -7.84
N SER A 183 1.95 -1.33 -8.72
CA SER A 183 1.24 -0.10 -9.06
C SER A 183 1.83 0.44 -10.34
N ASN A 184 1.11 1.34 -11.02
CA ASN A 184 1.66 2.13 -12.11
C ASN A 184 1.42 3.61 -11.82
N ALA A 185 2.41 4.43 -12.12
CA ALA A 185 2.27 5.88 -12.10
C ALA A 185 2.99 6.47 -13.29
N TYR A 186 2.32 7.34 -14.03
CA TYR A 186 2.87 8.03 -15.19
C TYR A 186 2.56 9.51 -15.09
N ALA A 187 3.53 10.35 -15.42
CA ALA A 187 3.36 11.79 -15.53
C ALA A 187 3.94 12.29 -16.89
N PHE A 188 3.20 13.14 -17.57
CA PHE A 188 3.59 13.74 -18.84
C PHE A 188 3.37 15.23 -18.77
N ASN A 189 4.37 16.03 -19.14
CA ASN A 189 4.23 17.47 -19.22
C ASN A 189 4.02 17.95 -20.68
N SER A 190 3.92 19.25 -20.91
CA SER A 190 3.66 19.88 -22.22
C SER A 190 4.67 19.51 -23.30
N GLN A 191 5.90 19.12 -22.90
CA GLN A 191 6.92 18.66 -23.86
C GLN A 191 6.54 17.33 -24.52
N LYS A 192 5.73 16.48 -23.86
CA LYS A 192 5.32 15.18 -24.38
C LYS A 192 3.84 15.13 -24.77
N THR A 193 2.99 16.02 -24.27
CA THR A 193 1.56 16.04 -24.62
C THR A 193 1.28 16.87 -25.87
N SER A 194 0.26 16.51 -26.65
CA SER A 194 -0.11 17.21 -27.89
C SER A 194 -0.96 18.45 -27.64
N ASP A 195 -1.66 18.53 -26.52
CA ASP A 195 -2.52 19.65 -26.13
C ASP A 195 -1.86 20.61 -25.12
N GLY A 196 -0.59 20.39 -24.79
CA GLY A 196 0.18 21.25 -23.89
C GLY A 196 -0.22 21.17 -22.43
N ASN A 197 -1.09 20.22 -22.05
CA ASN A 197 -1.52 19.99 -20.67
C ASN A 197 -0.67 18.94 -19.95
N THR A 198 -0.64 18.99 -18.63
CA THR A 198 0.06 17.97 -17.82
C THR A 198 -0.89 16.83 -17.50
N TYR A 199 -0.43 15.57 -17.70
CA TYR A 199 -1.22 14.36 -17.38
C TYR A 199 -0.60 13.60 -16.23
N LEU A 200 -1.46 13.02 -15.37
CA LEU A 200 -1.06 12.14 -14.28
C LEU A 200 -1.93 10.89 -14.24
N ASN A 201 -1.31 9.72 -14.27
CA ASN A 201 -1.94 8.44 -13.97
C ASN A 201 -1.63 8.01 -12.54
N ILE A 202 -2.70 7.75 -11.79
CA ILE A 202 -2.69 7.20 -10.43
C ILE A 202 -3.33 5.82 -10.51
N ASN A 203 -2.54 4.76 -10.42
CA ASN A 203 -3.04 3.39 -10.55
C ASN A 203 -2.39 2.47 -9.53
N ALA A 204 -3.09 2.24 -8.43
CA ALA A 204 -2.60 1.41 -7.33
C ALA A 204 -3.09 -0.04 -7.47
N HIS A 205 -2.17 -1.00 -7.37
CA HIS A 205 -2.46 -2.44 -7.40
C HIS A 205 -2.47 -3.00 -5.97
N GLN A 206 -3.51 -2.70 -5.24
CA GLN A 206 -3.72 -3.21 -3.89
C GLN A 206 -4.71 -4.39 -3.87
N PRO A 207 -4.83 -5.11 -2.75
CA PRO A 207 -5.93 -6.05 -2.55
C PRO A 207 -7.28 -5.39 -2.79
N LEU A 208 -8.20 -6.12 -3.45
CA LEU A 208 -9.53 -5.60 -3.77
C LEU A 208 -10.42 -5.48 -2.53
N ASP A 209 -10.11 -6.24 -1.47
CA ASP A 209 -10.79 -6.21 -0.17
C ASP A 209 -9.78 -6.20 0.98
N GLY A 210 -10.21 -5.83 2.18
CA GLY A 210 -9.40 -5.84 3.39
C GLY A 210 -8.83 -4.47 3.78
N PRO A 211 -7.92 -4.40 4.78
CA PRO A 211 -7.55 -3.17 5.45
C PRO A 211 -6.73 -2.19 4.59
N VAL A 212 -6.15 -2.66 3.48
CA VAL A 212 -5.40 -1.85 2.51
C VAL A 212 -6.11 -1.77 1.16
N SER A 213 -7.39 -2.12 1.08
CA SER A 213 -8.23 -1.81 -0.08
C SER A 213 -8.58 -0.32 -0.06
N TRP A 214 -8.76 0.25 -1.25
CA TRP A 214 -9.03 1.67 -1.39
C TRP A 214 -10.46 2.06 -1.05
N TYR A 215 -10.60 3.23 -0.47
CA TYR A 215 -11.86 3.96 -0.31
C TYR A 215 -11.72 5.32 -0.97
N GLU A 216 -12.60 5.65 -1.92
CA GLU A 216 -12.60 6.91 -2.63
C GLU A 216 -13.38 7.96 -1.86
N ALA A 217 -12.85 9.19 -1.74
CA ALA A 217 -13.52 10.32 -1.09
C ALA A 217 -13.05 11.66 -1.63
N HIS A 218 -13.89 12.68 -1.45
CA HIS A 218 -13.55 14.09 -1.64
C HIS A 218 -13.66 14.84 -0.31
N LEU A 219 -12.62 15.59 0.06
CA LEU A 219 -12.49 16.31 1.32
C LEU A 219 -12.34 17.80 1.03
N CYS A 220 -13.25 18.63 1.59
CA CYS A 220 -13.27 20.06 1.33
C CYS A 220 -13.57 20.87 2.60
N SER A 221 -12.62 21.71 3.04
CA SER A 221 -12.78 22.67 4.14
C SER A 221 -12.59 24.10 3.68
N GLU A 222 -13.07 25.05 4.47
CA GLU A 222 -12.79 26.48 4.27
C GLU A 222 -11.36 26.86 4.70
N GLU A 223 -10.62 25.95 5.36
CA GLU A 223 -9.21 26.11 5.73
C GLU A 223 -8.25 25.72 4.60
N GLY A 224 -8.75 25.51 3.37
CA GLY A 224 -7.96 25.25 2.16
C GLY A 224 -7.69 23.76 1.88
N TRP A 225 -8.39 22.85 2.53
CA TRP A 225 -8.39 21.43 2.16
C TRP A 225 -9.44 21.20 1.07
N ASN A 226 -9.03 20.88 -0.16
CA ASN A 226 -9.93 20.55 -1.26
C ASN A 226 -9.27 19.53 -2.18
N ILE A 227 -9.51 18.24 -1.93
CA ILE A 227 -8.83 17.14 -2.59
C ILE A 227 -9.74 15.94 -2.81
N THR A 228 -9.59 15.27 -3.94
CA THR A 228 -10.21 13.97 -4.22
C THR A 228 -9.17 12.89 -4.48
N GLY A 229 -9.49 11.66 -4.12
CA GLY A 229 -8.61 10.52 -4.31
C GLY A 229 -8.99 9.34 -3.42
N ALA A 230 -8.00 8.51 -3.09
CA ALA A 230 -8.23 7.31 -2.33
C ALA A 230 -7.39 7.25 -1.04
N LEU A 231 -7.96 6.54 -0.05
CA LEU A 231 -7.36 6.33 1.27
C LEU A 231 -7.59 4.88 1.73
N PHE A 232 -6.82 4.44 2.70
CA PHE A 232 -7.04 3.17 3.38
C PHE A 232 -7.96 3.33 4.59
N ALA A 233 -8.52 2.22 5.05
CA ALA A 233 -9.20 2.19 6.35
C ALA A 233 -8.28 2.76 7.46
N CYS A 234 -8.87 3.46 8.42
CA CYS A 234 -8.16 4.09 9.55
C CYS A 234 -7.26 5.29 9.22
N THR A 235 -7.34 5.87 8.03
CA THR A 235 -6.59 7.08 7.67
C THR A 235 -7.49 8.30 7.57
N PRO A 236 -7.06 9.47 8.09
CA PRO A 236 -7.91 10.67 8.14
C PRO A 236 -7.73 11.60 6.94
N SER A 237 -6.94 11.21 5.93
CA SER A 237 -6.63 12.03 4.75
C SER A 237 -6.42 11.18 3.50
N ILE A 238 -6.49 11.81 2.33
CA ILE A 238 -6.21 11.17 1.04
C ILE A 238 -4.73 10.77 0.96
N LEU A 239 -4.46 9.52 0.57
CA LEU A 239 -3.10 9.00 0.44
C LEU A 239 -2.54 9.18 -0.97
N LEU A 240 -3.40 9.16 -1.99
CA LEU A 240 -3.07 9.43 -3.39
C LEU A 240 -4.28 10.06 -4.08
N GLY A 241 -4.04 11.04 -4.94
CA GLY A 241 -5.13 11.79 -5.57
C GLY A 241 -4.67 13.14 -6.09
N ASN A 242 -5.61 14.06 -6.29
CA ASN A 242 -5.32 15.42 -6.74
C ASN A 242 -6.23 16.46 -6.10
N ASN A 243 -5.70 17.66 -5.92
CA ASN A 243 -6.45 18.88 -5.70
C ASN A 243 -6.54 19.72 -7.00
N GLN A 244 -6.97 20.97 -6.92
CA GLN A 244 -7.09 21.84 -8.11
C GLN A 244 -5.75 22.26 -8.73
N TYR A 245 -4.62 22.06 -8.02
CA TYR A 245 -3.31 22.55 -8.42
C TYR A 245 -2.38 21.42 -8.86
N LEU A 246 -2.40 20.31 -8.16
CA LEU A 246 -1.44 19.22 -8.28
C LEU A 246 -2.05 17.86 -7.90
N GLY A 247 -1.36 16.80 -8.25
CA GLY A 247 -1.70 15.45 -7.82
C GLY A 247 -0.46 14.58 -7.66
N TRP A 248 -0.64 13.46 -6.97
CA TRP A 248 0.41 12.48 -6.82
C TRP A 248 -0.11 11.05 -6.76
N ALA A 249 0.75 10.13 -7.18
CA ALA A 249 0.58 8.70 -7.03
C ALA A 249 1.70 8.11 -6.15
N HIS A 250 1.41 6.99 -5.52
CA HIS A 250 2.41 6.14 -4.91
C HIS A 250 2.53 4.81 -5.65
N THR A 251 3.75 4.35 -5.86
CA THR A 251 4.04 2.96 -6.23
C THR A 251 4.92 2.31 -5.18
N VAL A 252 4.83 0.99 -5.03
CA VAL A 252 5.70 0.26 -4.10
C VAL A 252 7.14 0.31 -4.61
N ASN A 253 8.08 0.60 -3.71
CA ASN A 253 9.52 0.53 -3.94
C ASN A 253 10.21 -0.44 -2.98
N TYR A 254 11.44 -0.81 -3.32
CA TYR A 254 12.17 -1.88 -2.63
C TYR A 254 13.58 -1.48 -2.18
N PRO A 255 13.83 -0.24 -1.71
CA PRO A 255 15.10 0.04 -1.07
C PRO A 255 15.27 -0.85 0.17
N ASP A 256 16.49 -1.05 0.56
CA ASP A 256 16.80 -1.81 1.78
C ASP A 256 16.45 -0.97 3.02
N LYS A 257 15.28 -1.22 3.59
CA LYS A 257 14.66 -0.45 4.68
C LYS A 257 14.70 -1.12 6.05
N LEU A 258 15.07 -2.41 6.09
CA LEU A 258 15.00 -3.23 7.29
C LEU A 258 16.23 -4.11 7.41
N ASP A 259 16.92 -4.01 8.55
CA ASP A 259 18.08 -4.82 8.88
C ASP A 259 17.78 -5.84 9.97
N VAL A 260 18.40 -7.02 9.86
CA VAL A 260 18.32 -8.10 10.85
C VAL A 260 19.70 -8.33 11.46
N TYR A 261 19.75 -8.40 12.79
CA TYR A 261 20.98 -8.55 13.56
C TYR A 261 20.94 -9.85 14.37
N GLN A 262 22.01 -10.63 14.28
CA GLN A 262 22.20 -11.78 15.17
C GLN A 262 22.96 -11.34 16.41
N LEU A 263 22.35 -11.50 17.58
CA LEU A 263 22.95 -11.12 18.85
C LEU A 263 23.87 -12.25 19.37
N GLU A 264 25.02 -11.87 19.90
CA GLU A 264 25.94 -12.73 20.63
C GLU A 264 25.48 -12.79 22.09
N MET A 265 24.83 -13.89 22.48
CA MET A 265 24.23 -14.05 23.81
C MET A 265 25.23 -14.52 24.84
N ASN A 266 25.07 -14.02 26.09
CA ASN A 266 25.86 -14.48 27.21
C ASN A 266 25.54 -15.96 27.55
N PRO A 267 26.52 -16.87 27.52
CA PRO A 267 26.28 -18.29 27.85
C PRO A 267 25.71 -18.51 29.24
N ALA A 268 26.05 -17.64 30.22
CA ALA A 268 25.58 -17.71 31.61
C ALA A 268 24.21 -17.04 31.81
N ASN A 269 23.79 -16.09 30.92
CA ASN A 269 22.53 -15.39 31.03
C ASN A 269 21.87 -15.19 29.65
N LYS A 270 20.83 -15.96 29.35
CA LYS A 270 20.12 -15.96 28.05
C LYS A 270 19.40 -14.65 27.70
N THR A 271 19.36 -13.68 28.60
CA THR A 271 18.75 -12.36 28.40
C THR A 271 19.78 -11.24 28.36
N GLU A 272 21.07 -11.57 28.36
CA GLU A 272 22.15 -10.64 28.12
C GLU A 272 22.83 -10.92 26.76
N TYR A 273 23.21 -9.86 26.07
CA TYR A 273 23.93 -9.94 24.81
C TYR A 273 25.15 -9.01 24.81
N LYS A 274 26.15 -9.36 24.03
CA LYS A 274 27.37 -8.56 23.90
C LYS A 274 27.09 -7.32 23.03
N PHE A 275 27.60 -6.17 23.49
CA PHE A 275 27.58 -4.94 22.72
C PHE A 275 28.83 -4.11 23.03
N ASP A 276 29.72 -3.89 22.05
CA ASP A 276 31.01 -3.16 22.20
C ASP A 276 31.82 -3.63 23.41
N ASN A 277 32.01 -4.92 23.60
CA ASN A 277 32.74 -5.57 24.70
C ASN A 277 32.03 -5.62 26.06
N GLU A 278 30.81 -5.11 26.18
CA GLU A 278 30.01 -5.20 27.42
C GLU A 278 28.86 -6.18 27.26
N TRP A 279 28.47 -6.84 28.36
CA TRP A 279 27.22 -7.59 28.42
C TRP A 279 26.09 -6.65 28.79
N VAL A 280 25.08 -6.57 27.93
CA VAL A 280 23.93 -5.66 28.04
C VAL A 280 22.66 -6.46 28.17
N GLN A 281 21.84 -6.12 29.16
CA GLN A 281 20.55 -6.78 29.39
C GLN A 281 19.55 -6.42 28.28
N LEU A 282 18.83 -7.41 27.76
CA LEU A 282 17.64 -7.18 26.94
C LEU A 282 16.56 -6.48 27.77
N GLU A 283 15.93 -5.48 27.22
CA GLU A 283 14.71 -4.94 27.81
C GLU A 283 13.59 -5.99 27.68
N GLU A 284 13.04 -6.42 28.80
CA GLU A 284 11.97 -7.40 28.86
C GLU A 284 10.63 -6.72 29.19
N ASN A 285 9.58 -7.07 28.49
CA ASN A 285 8.20 -6.70 28.82
C ASN A 285 7.28 -7.90 28.62
N THR A 286 6.02 -7.79 29.07
CA THR A 286 5.02 -8.87 28.98
C THR A 286 3.82 -8.42 28.16
N ALA A 287 3.66 -8.99 26.96
CA ALA A 287 2.45 -8.88 26.17
C ALA A 287 1.30 -9.68 26.83
N ARG A 288 0.20 -9.01 27.13
CA ARG A 288 -1.02 -9.62 27.72
C ARG A 288 -2.07 -9.79 26.64
N LEU A 289 -1.96 -10.85 25.87
CA LEU A 289 -2.85 -11.15 24.75
C LEU A 289 -4.21 -11.62 25.25
N LYS A 290 -5.28 -11.15 24.63
CA LYS A 290 -6.66 -11.56 24.88
C LYS A 290 -7.18 -12.34 23.69
N VAL A 291 -7.40 -13.63 23.86
CA VAL A 291 -7.71 -14.55 22.76
C VAL A 291 -9.12 -15.10 22.91
N LYS A 292 -9.97 -14.93 21.91
CA LYS A 292 -11.31 -15.54 21.86
C LYS A 292 -11.17 -17.02 21.47
N ILE A 293 -11.59 -17.93 22.34
CA ILE A 293 -11.58 -19.38 22.13
C ILE A 293 -12.96 -19.92 22.53
N ALA A 294 -13.66 -20.56 21.63
CA ALA A 294 -15.00 -21.13 21.88
C ALA A 294 -15.97 -20.14 22.56
N GLY A 295 -15.98 -18.89 22.14
CA GLY A 295 -16.86 -17.84 22.70
C GLY A 295 -16.30 -17.13 23.93
N VAL A 296 -15.31 -17.70 24.64
CA VAL A 296 -14.72 -17.14 25.85
C VAL A 296 -13.40 -16.41 25.54
N THR A 297 -13.14 -15.28 26.21
CA THR A 297 -11.87 -14.56 26.09
C THR A 297 -10.90 -14.97 27.19
N VAL A 298 -9.84 -15.68 26.82
CA VAL A 298 -8.75 -16.06 27.72
C VAL A 298 -7.57 -15.10 27.67
N SER A 299 -6.78 -15.02 28.74
CA SER A 299 -5.58 -14.17 28.80
C SER A 299 -4.34 -15.04 28.65
N VAL A 300 -3.50 -14.72 27.66
CA VAL A 300 -2.21 -15.39 27.43
C VAL A 300 -1.09 -14.37 27.61
N LYS A 301 -0.11 -14.68 28.46
CA LYS A 301 1.08 -13.87 28.67
C LYS A 301 2.21 -14.38 27.77
N ARG A 302 2.93 -13.46 27.12
CA ARG A 302 4.13 -13.75 26.32
C ARG A 302 5.18 -12.68 26.59
N LYS A 303 6.43 -13.10 26.80
CA LYS A 303 7.54 -12.15 26.88
C LYS A 303 7.83 -11.54 25.52
N VAL A 304 8.18 -10.28 25.52
CA VAL A 304 8.69 -9.51 24.37
C VAL A 304 9.99 -8.85 24.79
N TYR A 305 10.95 -8.82 23.88
CA TYR A 305 12.30 -8.34 24.17
C TYR A 305 12.70 -7.25 23.18
N TRP A 306 13.54 -6.33 23.67
CA TRP A 306 14.20 -5.33 22.85
C TRP A 306 15.68 -5.27 23.20
N SER A 307 16.52 -5.11 22.16
CA SER A 307 17.92 -4.75 22.27
C SER A 307 18.11 -3.29 21.84
N LYS A 308 19.35 -2.78 21.86
CA LYS A 308 19.70 -1.48 21.24
C LYS A 308 19.36 -1.42 19.75
N PHE A 309 19.29 -2.56 19.07
CA PHE A 309 18.92 -2.64 17.65
C PHE A 309 17.41 -2.55 17.41
N GLY A 310 16.59 -3.00 18.34
CA GLY A 310 15.13 -2.96 18.25
C GLY A 310 14.44 -4.22 18.75
N PRO A 311 13.23 -4.51 18.26
CA PRO A 311 12.46 -5.72 18.64
C PRO A 311 13.29 -6.98 18.46
N THR A 312 13.27 -7.86 19.46
CA THR A 312 14.17 -9.01 19.56
C THR A 312 13.39 -10.32 19.76
N LEU A 313 13.77 -11.35 19.02
CA LEU A 313 13.20 -12.69 19.08
C LEU A 313 14.26 -13.70 19.52
N ILE A 314 13.96 -14.45 20.58
CA ILE A 314 14.76 -15.58 21.02
C ILE A 314 14.17 -16.85 20.40
N THR A 315 14.96 -17.52 19.54
CA THR A 315 14.54 -18.71 18.80
C THR A 315 15.51 -19.88 19.04
N LYS A 316 15.15 -21.09 18.60
CA LYS A 316 16.05 -22.24 18.63
C LYS A 316 17.28 -22.11 17.72
N LYS A 317 17.25 -21.16 16.77
CA LYS A 317 18.31 -20.90 15.79
C LYS A 317 19.24 -19.76 16.20
N GLY A 318 18.92 -19.06 17.30
CA GLY A 318 19.66 -17.91 17.79
C GLY A 318 18.71 -16.79 18.23
N THR A 319 19.31 -15.71 18.68
CA THR A 319 18.60 -14.49 19.08
C THR A 319 18.82 -13.42 18.04
N PHE A 320 17.73 -12.84 17.53
CA PHE A 320 17.76 -11.88 16.42
C PHE A 320 16.98 -10.63 16.77
N SER A 321 17.53 -9.48 16.40
CA SER A 321 16.86 -8.18 16.46
C SER A 321 16.58 -7.66 15.07
N MET A 322 15.57 -6.79 14.94
CA MET A 322 15.23 -6.11 13.69
C MET A 322 15.26 -4.60 13.88
N ARG A 323 15.57 -3.86 12.81
CA ARG A 323 15.53 -2.41 12.83
C ARG A 323 15.01 -1.84 11.51
N THR A 324 14.01 -0.98 11.58
CA THR A 324 13.55 -0.12 10.48
C THR A 324 13.11 1.24 11.04
N ALA A 325 13.19 2.27 10.21
CA ALA A 325 12.73 3.61 10.58
C ALA A 325 11.25 3.65 10.98
N ALA A 326 10.43 2.77 10.40
CA ALA A 326 8.99 2.69 10.66
C ALA A 326 8.62 2.43 12.13
N PHE A 327 9.51 1.82 12.92
CA PHE A 327 9.26 1.57 14.35
C PHE A 327 9.25 2.85 15.20
N PHE A 328 9.84 3.92 14.70
CA PHE A 328 10.10 5.13 15.46
C PHE A 328 9.39 6.37 14.91
N GLU A 329 8.67 6.25 13.80
CA GLU A 329 8.06 7.38 13.11
C GLU A 329 6.54 7.40 13.32
N VAL A 330 6.00 8.54 13.75
CA VAL A 330 4.56 8.76 14.02
C VAL A 330 3.91 9.78 13.08
N ARG A 331 4.71 10.56 12.32
CA ARG A 331 4.23 11.71 11.52
C ARG A 331 3.78 11.35 10.11
N ALA A 332 3.77 10.08 9.73
CA ALA A 332 3.44 9.66 8.36
C ALA A 332 2.05 10.16 7.92
N LEU A 333 1.04 10.06 8.79
CA LEU A 333 -0.31 10.54 8.51
C LEU A 333 -0.33 12.07 8.35
N GLU A 334 0.45 12.80 9.14
CA GLU A 334 0.61 14.24 9.01
C GLU A 334 1.30 14.63 7.70
N GLN A 335 2.32 13.89 7.27
CA GLN A 335 2.98 14.14 5.99
C GLN A 335 1.97 14.05 4.82
N TRP A 336 1.11 13.02 4.77
CA TRP A 336 0.05 12.95 3.77
C TRP A 336 -0.93 14.12 3.86
N TYR A 337 -1.34 14.53 5.07
CA TYR A 337 -2.20 15.70 5.25
C TYR A 337 -1.54 16.99 4.70
N ARG A 338 -0.23 17.20 4.94
CA ARG A 338 0.51 18.34 4.38
C ARG A 338 0.59 18.26 2.85
N MET A 339 0.78 17.06 2.28
CA MET A 339 0.72 16.85 0.83
C MET A 339 -0.65 17.19 0.26
N ASN A 340 -1.75 16.83 0.94
CA ASN A 340 -3.13 17.15 0.52
C ASN A 340 -3.36 18.67 0.36
N LYS A 341 -2.74 19.47 1.20
CA LYS A 341 -2.93 20.95 1.25
C LYS A 341 -1.90 21.71 0.42
N ALA A 342 -0.97 21.02 -0.22
CA ALA A 342 0.03 21.68 -1.08
C ALA A 342 -0.63 22.29 -2.32
N THR A 343 -0.17 23.47 -2.75
CA THR A 343 -0.71 24.23 -3.87
C THR A 343 0.26 24.38 -5.04
N ASN A 344 1.51 23.93 -4.88
CA ASN A 344 2.57 23.95 -5.88
C ASN A 344 3.68 22.97 -5.50
N PHE A 345 4.66 22.77 -6.39
CA PHE A 345 5.79 21.88 -6.15
C PHE A 345 6.59 22.23 -4.88
N SER A 346 6.84 23.50 -4.62
CA SER A 346 7.62 23.94 -3.45
C SER A 346 6.95 23.51 -2.13
N SER A 347 5.64 23.75 -1.99
CA SER A 347 4.88 23.35 -0.80
C SER A 347 4.74 21.83 -0.68
N PHE A 348 4.60 21.12 -1.80
CA PHE A 348 4.58 19.66 -1.83
C PHE A 348 5.93 19.06 -1.43
N TYR A 349 7.02 19.59 -1.99
CA TYR A 349 8.38 19.14 -1.66
C TYR A 349 8.73 19.42 -0.18
N LYS A 350 8.23 20.54 0.38
CA LYS A 350 8.34 20.82 1.82
C LYS A 350 7.66 19.74 2.68
N ALA A 351 6.51 19.22 2.23
CA ALA A 351 5.86 18.10 2.91
C ALA A 351 6.67 16.79 2.78
N LEU A 352 7.30 16.54 1.64
CA LEU A 352 8.21 15.38 1.46
C LEU A 352 9.43 15.46 2.37
N LYS A 353 9.96 16.67 2.63
CA LYS A 353 11.09 16.91 3.57
C LYS A 353 10.77 16.56 5.03
N MET A 354 9.54 16.26 5.40
CA MET A 354 9.22 15.66 6.70
C MET A 354 9.85 14.27 6.86
N GLU A 355 10.14 13.58 5.74
CA GLU A 355 10.75 12.23 5.70
C GLU A 355 10.08 11.24 6.64
N ALA A 356 8.75 11.34 6.79
CA ALA A 356 7.98 10.51 7.70
C ALA A 356 7.44 9.24 7.05
N LEU A 357 7.40 9.18 5.72
CA LEU A 357 7.01 7.97 4.98
C LEU A 357 8.22 7.05 4.82
N PRO A 358 8.18 5.81 5.36
CA PRO A 358 9.34 4.91 5.34
C PRO A 358 9.63 4.30 3.96
N GLY A 359 8.76 4.53 3.00
CA GLY A 359 8.88 4.02 1.63
C GLY A 359 7.86 4.65 0.69
N TYR A 360 7.62 3.98 -0.42
CA TYR A 360 6.79 4.34 -1.57
C TYR A 360 7.44 5.36 -2.51
N ASN A 361 7.47 5.03 -3.80
CA ASN A 361 7.76 6.01 -4.83
C ASN A 361 6.69 7.11 -4.83
N VAL A 362 7.08 8.32 -5.19
CA VAL A 362 6.19 9.45 -5.39
C VAL A 362 6.28 9.88 -6.84
N MET A 363 5.16 9.83 -7.57
CA MET A 363 4.98 10.44 -8.89
C MET A 363 4.10 11.66 -8.72
N TYR A 364 4.56 12.83 -9.14
CA TYR A 364 3.89 14.11 -8.99
C TYR A 364 3.67 14.76 -10.35
N ALA A 365 2.56 15.47 -10.49
CA ALA A 365 2.30 16.38 -11.61
C ALA A 365 1.43 17.56 -11.14
N ASP A 366 1.60 18.73 -11.78
CA ASP A 366 0.82 19.92 -11.47
C ASP A 366 0.35 20.70 -12.69
N ARG A 367 -0.51 21.70 -12.44
CA ARG A 367 -1.02 22.62 -13.48
C ARG A 367 0.01 23.61 -13.99
N TYR A 368 1.18 23.68 -13.38
CA TYR A 368 2.28 24.59 -13.71
C TYR A 368 3.34 23.93 -14.60
N ASP A 369 2.97 22.77 -15.19
CA ASP A 369 3.81 21.98 -16.10
C ASP A 369 4.99 21.27 -15.41
N THR A 370 4.91 21.07 -14.09
CA THR A 370 5.94 20.34 -13.35
C THR A 370 5.59 18.87 -13.22
N ILE A 371 6.53 17.99 -13.60
CA ILE A 371 6.48 16.57 -13.28
C ILE A 371 7.71 16.19 -12.44
N PHE A 372 7.49 15.35 -11.42
CA PHE A 372 8.55 14.94 -10.51
C PHE A 372 8.38 13.47 -10.10
N TYR A 373 9.50 12.77 -9.99
CA TYR A 373 9.56 11.42 -9.43
C TYR A 373 10.61 11.36 -8.34
N LEU A 374 10.29 10.65 -7.26
CA LEU A 374 11.20 10.37 -6.15
C LEU A 374 11.00 8.92 -5.70
N SER A 375 12.10 8.15 -5.63
CA SER A 375 12.07 6.88 -4.90
C SER A 375 12.23 7.16 -3.40
N ASN A 376 11.12 7.57 -2.78
CA ASN A 376 11.07 8.04 -1.41
C ASN A 376 11.28 6.90 -0.40
N GLY A 377 11.90 7.24 0.72
CA GLY A 377 12.05 6.37 1.88
C GLY A 377 12.91 7.00 2.96
N LYS A 378 12.68 6.60 4.20
CA LYS A 378 13.58 6.93 5.31
C LYS A 378 14.71 5.92 5.36
N ILE A 379 15.72 6.13 4.50
CA ILE A 379 16.78 5.16 4.21
C ILE A 379 17.94 5.35 5.19
N PRO A 380 18.37 4.28 5.90
CA PRO A 380 19.47 4.37 6.85
C PRO A 380 20.81 4.74 6.21
N LEU A 381 21.56 5.64 6.86
CA LEU A 381 22.96 5.89 6.53
C LEU A 381 23.82 4.79 7.17
N ARG A 382 24.37 3.91 6.33
CA ARG A 382 25.00 2.66 6.73
C ARG A 382 26.54 2.70 6.59
N ASN A 383 27.23 1.98 7.46
CA ASN A 383 28.67 1.81 7.37
C ASN A 383 29.02 0.85 6.19
N LYS A 384 29.73 1.37 5.19
CA LYS A 384 30.10 0.65 3.96
C LYS A 384 31.01 -0.57 4.17
N ALA A 385 31.61 -0.73 5.36
CA ALA A 385 32.45 -1.89 5.69
C ALA A 385 31.66 -3.20 5.89
N PHE A 386 30.32 -3.15 5.95
CA PHE A 386 29.46 -4.31 6.17
C PHE A 386 28.60 -4.62 4.95
N ASN A 387 28.28 -5.92 4.78
CA ASN A 387 27.30 -6.35 3.81
C ASN A 387 25.88 -6.29 4.41
N TRP A 388 25.10 -5.30 4.00
CA TRP A 388 23.77 -5.03 4.53
C TRP A 388 22.67 -5.93 3.95
N LYS A 389 22.96 -6.73 2.91
CA LYS A 389 21.98 -7.63 2.28
C LYS A 389 21.70 -8.91 3.07
N GLY A 390 22.36 -9.13 4.21
CA GLY A 390 22.24 -10.34 5.01
C GLY A 390 21.98 -10.06 6.49
N THR A 391 22.21 -11.09 7.31
CA THR A 391 22.20 -10.92 8.76
C THR A 391 23.48 -10.24 9.24
N LEU A 392 23.36 -9.23 10.04
CA LEU A 392 24.44 -8.41 10.55
C LEU A 392 24.88 -8.85 11.94
N PRO A 393 26.15 -8.60 12.33
CA PRO A 393 26.57 -8.78 13.72
C PRO A 393 25.82 -7.83 14.66
N GLY A 394 25.17 -8.38 15.67
CA GLY A 394 24.41 -7.63 16.68
C GLY A 394 25.19 -7.38 17.96
N ASN A 395 26.54 -7.31 17.89
CA ASN A 395 27.44 -7.15 19.02
C ASN A 395 28.27 -5.86 18.97
N SER A 396 28.00 -4.97 18.01
CA SER A 396 28.81 -3.76 17.79
C SER A 396 27.97 -2.55 17.41
N SER A 397 28.34 -1.38 17.96
CA SER A 397 27.79 -0.07 17.57
C SER A 397 28.08 0.29 16.09
N LYS A 398 29.08 -0.33 15.45
CA LYS A 398 29.44 -0.09 14.06
C LYS A 398 28.34 -0.55 13.07
N THR A 399 27.47 -1.47 13.47
CA THR A 399 26.32 -1.93 12.68
C THR A 399 25.01 -1.27 13.12
N LEU A 400 25.01 -0.46 14.18
CA LEU A 400 23.84 0.27 14.66
C LEU A 400 23.74 1.64 14.01
N TRP A 401 23.01 1.74 12.90
CA TRP A 401 22.73 3.04 12.28
C TRP A 401 21.75 3.89 13.12
N LYS A 402 21.96 5.21 13.09
CA LYS A 402 21.17 6.20 13.82
C LYS A 402 20.73 7.38 12.96
N GLN A 403 21.32 7.51 11.78
CA GLN A 403 21.08 8.59 10.83
C GLN A 403 20.48 8.05 9.54
N TYR A 404 19.92 8.94 8.74
CA TYR A 404 19.28 8.64 7.48
C TYR A 404 19.88 9.49 6.37
N HIS A 405 19.80 9.00 5.14
CA HIS A 405 20.11 9.82 3.97
C HIS A 405 19.07 10.94 3.87
N PRO A 406 19.46 12.18 3.60
CA PRO A 406 18.54 13.26 3.29
C PRO A 406 17.83 12.96 1.96
N ILE A 407 16.64 13.54 1.78
CA ILE A 407 15.79 13.29 0.60
C ILE A 407 16.53 13.62 -0.72
N GLU A 408 17.46 14.55 -0.71
CA GLU A 408 18.27 14.98 -1.84
C GLU A 408 19.24 13.90 -2.34
N ASP A 409 19.62 12.94 -1.50
CA ASP A 409 20.50 11.82 -1.86
C ASP A 409 19.73 10.69 -2.58
N LEU A 410 18.39 10.70 -2.50
CA LEU A 410 17.55 9.61 -3.05
C LEU A 410 17.38 9.78 -4.57
N PRO A 411 17.20 8.67 -5.33
CA PRO A 411 16.93 8.76 -6.76
C PRO A 411 15.67 9.59 -7.05
N HIS A 412 15.83 10.69 -7.79
CA HIS A 412 14.74 11.58 -8.16
C HIS A 412 14.95 12.22 -9.54
N TYR A 413 13.86 12.68 -10.15
CA TYR A 413 13.81 13.39 -11.42
C TYR A 413 12.89 14.59 -11.30
N LEU A 414 13.30 15.71 -11.89
CA LEU A 414 12.47 16.91 -12.03
C LEU A 414 12.51 17.39 -13.48
N ASN A 415 11.35 17.42 -14.14
CA ASN A 415 11.17 17.93 -15.51
C ASN A 415 12.24 17.42 -16.50
N PRO A 416 12.37 16.07 -16.71
CA PRO A 416 13.32 15.55 -17.67
C PRO A 416 13.01 16.05 -19.09
N SER A 417 14.03 16.22 -19.94
CA SER A 417 13.88 16.73 -21.31
C SER A 417 13.00 15.85 -22.22
N SER A 418 12.81 14.57 -21.86
CA SER A 418 11.87 13.67 -22.53
C SER A 418 10.39 14.02 -22.31
N GLY A 419 10.08 14.86 -21.32
CA GLY A 419 8.72 15.28 -20.99
C GLY A 419 7.86 14.21 -20.34
N TYR A 420 8.45 13.11 -19.84
CA TYR A 420 7.70 12.08 -19.14
C TYR A 420 8.49 11.40 -18.03
N LEU A 421 7.74 10.89 -17.06
CA LEU A 421 8.20 10.05 -15.96
C LEU A 421 7.23 8.87 -15.80
N PHE A 422 7.78 7.70 -15.43
CA PHE A 422 6.95 6.52 -15.17
C PHE A 422 7.58 5.63 -14.11
N ASN A 423 6.74 4.91 -13.40
CA ASN A 423 7.17 3.83 -12.53
C ASN A 423 6.09 2.74 -12.45
N SER A 424 6.53 1.49 -12.65
CA SER A 424 5.74 0.27 -12.54
C SER A 424 6.39 -0.70 -11.54
N ASN A 425 6.95 -0.19 -10.44
CA ASN A 425 7.72 -0.93 -9.43
C ASN A 425 9.03 -1.52 -9.96
N HIS A 426 9.62 -0.90 -10.97
CA HIS A 426 10.93 -1.22 -11.53
C HIS A 426 11.99 -0.25 -11.00
N SER A 427 13.21 -0.42 -11.46
CA SER A 427 14.38 0.37 -11.06
C SER A 427 14.12 1.89 -11.07
N PRO A 428 14.34 2.60 -9.96
CA PRO A 428 14.19 4.05 -9.92
C PRO A 428 15.21 4.79 -10.80
N TYR A 429 16.26 4.12 -11.25
CA TYR A 429 17.26 4.68 -12.14
C TYR A 429 16.78 4.78 -13.59
N ASN A 430 15.68 4.12 -13.95
CA ASN A 430 15.12 4.03 -15.31
C ASN A 430 13.69 4.60 -15.40
N ALA A 431 13.39 5.66 -14.66
CA ALA A 431 12.03 6.22 -14.58
C ALA A 431 11.70 7.22 -15.71
N SER A 432 12.53 7.35 -16.75
CA SER A 432 12.35 8.27 -17.90
C SER A 432 12.94 7.67 -19.17
N ALA A 433 13.17 8.50 -20.21
CA ALA A 433 13.91 8.12 -21.39
C ALA A 433 15.38 7.80 -21.07
N LYS A 434 15.99 6.97 -21.90
CA LYS A 434 17.37 6.49 -21.67
C LYS A 434 18.37 7.62 -21.45
N GLU A 435 18.25 8.72 -22.19
CA GLU A 435 19.12 9.89 -22.07
C GLU A 435 18.93 10.70 -20.78
N ASN A 436 17.80 10.53 -20.11
CA ASN A 436 17.50 11.18 -18.83
C ASN A 436 17.72 10.25 -17.62
N ASN A 437 17.95 8.95 -17.86
CA ASN A 437 18.05 7.97 -16.80
C ASN A 437 19.27 8.22 -15.91
N LEU A 438 19.09 7.93 -14.60
CA LEU A 438 20.11 8.14 -13.59
C LEU A 438 21.21 7.09 -13.66
N ASN A 439 22.46 7.49 -13.42
CA ASN A 439 23.54 6.54 -13.27
C ASN A 439 23.55 5.99 -11.83
N LEU A 440 23.27 4.70 -11.68
CA LEU A 440 23.21 4.02 -10.38
C LEU A 440 24.52 4.13 -9.56
N HIS A 441 25.67 4.30 -10.22
CA HIS A 441 26.97 4.45 -9.54
C HIS A 441 27.15 5.79 -8.82
N ASN A 442 26.26 6.76 -9.05
CA ASN A 442 26.26 8.02 -8.33
C ASN A 442 25.55 7.93 -6.96
N PHE A 443 24.97 6.78 -6.63
CA PHE A 443 24.21 6.58 -5.40
C PHE A 443 24.92 5.61 -4.46
N ASP A 444 24.68 5.76 -3.15
CA ASP A 444 25.22 4.85 -2.17
C ASP A 444 24.58 3.45 -2.31
N ALA A 445 25.40 2.45 -2.65
CA ALA A 445 24.95 1.09 -2.87
C ALA A 445 24.28 0.46 -1.62
N THR A 446 24.57 0.98 -0.41
CA THR A 446 23.94 0.50 0.83
C THR A 446 22.47 0.88 0.97
N MET A 447 21.97 1.81 0.14
CA MET A 447 20.53 2.13 0.04
C MET A 447 19.73 0.95 -0.52
N GLY A 448 20.36 0.08 -1.34
CA GLY A 448 19.79 -1.17 -1.83
C GLY A 448 18.55 -1.01 -2.70
N PHE A 449 18.46 0.08 -3.48
CA PHE A 449 17.36 0.27 -4.43
C PHE A 449 17.35 -0.84 -5.50
N GLU A 450 16.17 -1.14 -5.98
CA GLU A 450 15.94 -2.10 -7.07
C GLU A 450 16.64 -1.70 -8.36
N THR A 451 17.17 -2.70 -9.08
CA THR A 451 17.90 -2.51 -10.34
C THR A 451 17.30 -3.31 -11.51
N TRP A 452 16.12 -3.92 -11.29
CA TRP A 452 15.45 -4.75 -12.29
C TRP A 452 14.36 -3.98 -13.06
N GLU A 453 14.11 -4.49 -14.26
CA GLU A 453 12.93 -4.18 -15.06
C GLU A 453 11.90 -5.29 -14.91
N ASN A 454 10.63 -5.03 -15.27
CA ASN A 454 9.56 -6.01 -15.33
C ASN A 454 8.78 -5.91 -16.66
N ASN A 455 7.78 -6.76 -16.86
CA ASN A 455 7.00 -6.74 -18.10
C ASN A 455 6.30 -5.41 -18.32
N ARG A 456 5.79 -4.78 -17.27
CA ARG A 456 5.07 -3.50 -17.33
C ARG A 456 5.99 -2.35 -17.76
N SER A 457 7.19 -2.26 -17.20
CA SER A 457 8.15 -1.21 -17.57
C SER A 457 8.63 -1.39 -19.01
N THR A 458 8.90 -2.63 -19.43
CA THR A 458 9.27 -2.95 -20.81
C THR A 458 8.14 -2.60 -21.77
N ARG A 459 6.90 -3.02 -21.46
CA ARG A 459 5.73 -2.74 -22.30
C ARG A 459 5.42 -1.26 -22.39
N PHE A 460 5.54 -0.50 -21.31
CA PHE A 460 5.36 0.95 -21.31
C PHE A 460 6.30 1.63 -22.32
N MET A 461 7.57 1.23 -22.33
CA MET A 461 8.55 1.78 -23.29
C MET A 461 8.26 1.36 -24.73
N GLU A 462 7.77 0.11 -24.96
CA GLU A 462 7.30 -0.31 -26.29
C GLU A 462 6.16 0.58 -26.80
N LEU A 463 5.19 0.90 -25.93
CA LEU A 463 4.05 1.75 -26.28
C LEU A 463 4.44 3.20 -26.56
N LEU A 464 5.40 3.76 -25.81
CA LEU A 464 5.85 5.14 -25.99
C LEU A 464 6.77 5.34 -27.22
N LYS A 465 7.49 4.29 -27.64
CA LYS A 465 8.50 4.37 -28.71
C LYS A 465 7.97 4.98 -30.01
N PRO A 466 6.77 4.60 -30.52
CA PRO A 466 6.23 5.18 -31.76
C PRO A 466 5.60 6.56 -31.57
N LEU A 467 5.43 7.05 -30.34
CA LEU A 467 4.67 8.27 -30.03
C LEU A 467 5.61 9.45 -29.78
N ASN A 468 5.70 10.38 -30.73
CA ASN A 468 6.42 11.64 -30.51
C ASN A 468 5.71 12.52 -29.48
N LYS A 469 4.42 12.74 -29.68
CA LYS A 469 3.50 13.39 -28.74
C LYS A 469 2.36 12.44 -28.40
N ILE A 470 1.76 12.60 -27.21
CA ILE A 470 0.59 11.84 -26.80
C ILE A 470 -0.61 12.78 -26.62
N ASN A 471 -1.77 12.33 -27.00
CA ASN A 471 -3.04 12.96 -26.63
C ASN A 471 -3.69 12.20 -25.45
N TYR A 472 -4.83 12.68 -24.97
CA TYR A 472 -5.49 12.08 -23.82
C TYR A 472 -6.05 10.68 -24.11
N VAL A 473 -6.37 10.35 -25.37
CA VAL A 473 -6.79 9.00 -25.77
C VAL A 473 -5.61 8.03 -25.73
N ASP A 474 -4.44 8.46 -26.23
CA ASP A 474 -3.21 7.66 -26.12
C ASP A 474 -2.85 7.39 -24.66
N PHE A 475 -2.95 8.42 -23.81
CA PHE A 475 -2.72 8.30 -22.37
C PHE A 475 -3.63 7.25 -21.71
N LYS A 476 -4.93 7.26 -22.01
CA LYS A 476 -5.88 6.24 -21.54
C LYS A 476 -5.58 4.86 -22.12
N SER A 477 -5.21 4.77 -23.40
CA SER A 477 -4.85 3.52 -24.06
C SER A 477 -3.63 2.86 -23.41
N ILE A 478 -2.58 3.65 -23.11
CA ILE A 478 -1.40 3.17 -22.38
C ILE A 478 -1.80 2.61 -21.01
N LYS A 479 -2.65 3.34 -20.27
CA LYS A 479 -3.10 2.90 -18.95
C LYS A 479 -3.84 1.56 -18.98
N PHE A 480 -4.68 1.35 -19.97
CA PHE A 480 -5.52 0.15 -20.06
C PHE A 480 -4.92 -0.96 -20.94
N ASP A 481 -3.63 -0.87 -21.28
CA ASP A 481 -2.93 -1.92 -22.06
C ASP A 481 -2.84 -3.21 -21.21
N GLY A 482 -3.44 -4.28 -21.73
CA GLY A 482 -3.45 -5.61 -21.13
C GLY A 482 -2.52 -6.59 -21.83
N GLN A 483 -1.56 -6.12 -22.64
CA GLN A 483 -0.66 -6.95 -23.40
C GLN A 483 0.69 -7.11 -22.70
N LEU A 484 1.23 -8.33 -22.67
CA LEU A 484 2.60 -8.59 -22.26
C LEU A 484 3.58 -8.13 -23.34
N PRO A 485 4.83 -7.75 -22.98
CA PRO A 485 5.85 -7.38 -23.97
C PRO A 485 6.21 -8.54 -24.87
N ALA A 486 6.90 -8.24 -25.97
CA ALA A 486 7.35 -9.25 -26.94
C ALA A 486 8.20 -10.34 -26.26
N ARG A 487 9.14 -9.95 -25.39
CA ARG A 487 9.93 -10.83 -24.52
C ARG A 487 9.46 -10.73 -23.09
N LEU A 488 9.14 -11.87 -22.47
CA LEU A 488 8.67 -11.91 -21.10
C LEU A 488 9.82 -11.72 -20.11
N ASN A 489 9.57 -10.97 -19.05
CA ASN A 489 10.50 -10.69 -17.97
C ASN A 489 9.80 -10.88 -16.62
N TYR A 490 9.41 -12.10 -16.30
CA TYR A 490 8.92 -12.44 -14.96
C TYR A 490 10.08 -12.70 -14.02
N LEU A 491 10.13 -11.96 -12.93
CA LEU A 491 11.17 -12.12 -11.92
C LEU A 491 11.12 -13.54 -11.32
N GLY A 492 12.23 -14.25 -11.44
CA GLY A 492 12.43 -15.57 -10.84
C GLY A 492 12.08 -16.77 -11.69
N THR A 493 11.65 -16.59 -12.96
CA THR A 493 11.43 -17.70 -13.89
C THR A 493 11.57 -17.27 -15.35
N ASN A 494 12.08 -18.16 -16.21
CA ASN A 494 12.25 -17.92 -17.66
C ASN A 494 11.04 -18.42 -18.45
N THR A 495 9.88 -17.82 -18.25
CA THR A 495 8.61 -18.24 -18.86
C THR A 495 8.60 -18.21 -20.40
N ASP A 496 9.51 -17.49 -21.06
CA ASP A 496 9.65 -17.51 -22.53
C ASP A 496 9.87 -18.90 -23.10
N THR A 497 10.48 -19.82 -22.33
CA THR A 497 10.72 -21.21 -22.77
C THR A 497 9.44 -22.01 -23.00
N LEU A 498 8.30 -21.60 -22.41
CA LEU A 498 6.99 -22.22 -22.65
C LEU A 498 6.54 -22.10 -24.10
N PHE A 499 7.05 -21.12 -24.85
CA PHE A 499 6.69 -20.85 -26.26
C PHE A 499 7.63 -21.54 -27.26
N MET A 500 8.65 -22.28 -26.78
CA MET A 500 9.68 -22.90 -27.64
C MET A 500 9.35 -24.34 -28.08
N LEU A 501 8.34 -24.98 -27.48
CA LEU A 501 7.94 -26.35 -27.83
C LEU A 501 7.35 -26.41 -29.24
N GLN A 502 7.55 -27.53 -29.95
CA GLN A 502 7.02 -27.74 -31.29
C GLN A 502 5.89 -28.76 -31.27
N GLU A 503 4.83 -28.52 -32.09
CA GLU A 503 3.62 -29.34 -32.14
C GLU A 503 3.92 -30.77 -32.60
N ASP A 504 4.81 -30.94 -33.55
CA ASP A 504 5.22 -32.23 -34.14
C ASP A 504 5.99 -33.08 -33.13
N GLU A 505 6.77 -32.49 -32.24
CA GLU A 505 7.49 -33.22 -31.17
C GLU A 505 6.53 -33.67 -30.05
N TYR A 506 5.41 -33.02 -29.87
CA TYR A 506 4.44 -33.30 -28.80
C TYR A 506 2.98 -33.32 -29.32
N PRO A 507 2.59 -34.32 -30.15
CA PRO A 507 1.26 -34.38 -30.75
C PRO A 507 0.12 -34.35 -29.75
N ALA A 508 0.29 -34.91 -28.55
CA ALA A 508 -0.70 -34.87 -27.48
C ALA A 508 -0.91 -33.48 -26.89
N LEU A 509 -0.02 -32.51 -27.12
CA LEU A 509 -0.07 -31.14 -26.65
C LEU A 509 -0.18 -30.13 -27.79
N ALA A 510 -0.28 -30.58 -29.03
CA ALA A 510 -0.19 -29.75 -30.23
C ALA A 510 -1.23 -28.60 -30.22
N ASP A 511 -2.47 -28.87 -29.78
CA ASP A 511 -3.53 -27.87 -29.64
C ASP A 511 -3.18 -26.74 -28.65
N LEU A 512 -2.55 -27.07 -27.53
CA LEU A 512 -2.15 -26.09 -26.52
C LEU A 512 -0.89 -25.34 -26.94
N ILE A 513 0.09 -26.01 -27.53
CA ILE A 513 1.31 -25.39 -28.09
C ILE A 513 0.91 -24.37 -29.16
N SER A 514 0.03 -24.77 -30.10
CA SER A 514 -0.50 -23.88 -31.14
C SER A 514 -1.27 -22.68 -30.55
N THR A 515 -2.08 -22.90 -29.51
CA THR A 515 -2.78 -21.82 -28.80
C THR A 515 -1.82 -20.81 -28.23
N LEU A 516 -0.71 -21.24 -27.63
CA LEU A 516 0.31 -20.34 -27.06
C LEU A 516 1.11 -19.61 -28.13
N LYS A 517 1.54 -20.30 -29.20
CA LYS A 517 2.30 -19.69 -30.30
C LYS A 517 1.52 -18.61 -31.05
N ASN A 518 0.20 -18.84 -31.24
CA ASN A 518 -0.70 -17.92 -31.95
C ASN A 518 -1.27 -16.84 -31.01
N TRP A 519 -0.93 -16.85 -29.73
CA TRP A 519 -1.39 -15.85 -28.79
C TRP A 519 -0.69 -14.51 -28.98
N ASP A 520 -1.47 -13.46 -29.19
CA ASP A 520 -1.00 -12.07 -29.32
C ASP A 520 -0.51 -11.44 -28.01
N LYS A 521 -0.44 -12.23 -26.94
CA LYS A 521 -0.07 -11.86 -25.56
C LYS A 521 -1.04 -10.87 -24.89
N LYS A 522 -2.24 -10.64 -25.44
CA LYS A 522 -3.30 -9.86 -24.78
C LYS A 522 -4.03 -10.69 -23.75
N SER A 523 -4.45 -10.02 -22.68
CA SER A 523 -5.18 -10.60 -21.56
C SER A 523 -6.65 -10.17 -21.50
N ASP A 524 -7.27 -10.04 -22.67
CA ASP A 524 -8.72 -9.80 -22.77
C ASP A 524 -9.53 -11.05 -22.42
N THR A 525 -10.78 -10.87 -22.02
CA THR A 525 -11.66 -11.97 -21.55
C THR A 525 -11.82 -13.10 -22.55
N GLU A 526 -11.77 -12.82 -23.84
CA GLU A 526 -11.93 -13.82 -24.91
C GLU A 526 -10.63 -14.58 -25.25
N SER A 527 -9.48 -14.14 -24.70
CA SER A 527 -8.17 -14.71 -25.02
C SER A 527 -8.01 -16.13 -24.45
N ARG A 528 -7.81 -17.13 -25.34
CA ARG A 528 -7.51 -18.51 -24.96
C ARG A 528 -6.08 -18.70 -24.52
N GLY A 529 -5.14 -18.02 -25.19
CA GLY A 529 -3.74 -18.03 -24.81
C GLY A 529 -3.49 -17.46 -23.42
N ALA A 530 -4.22 -16.39 -23.06
CA ALA A 530 -4.17 -15.80 -21.72
C ALA A 530 -4.68 -16.75 -20.63
N ALA A 531 -5.74 -17.52 -20.88
CA ALA A 531 -6.23 -18.53 -19.95
C ALA A 531 -5.19 -19.65 -19.73
N ALA A 532 -4.67 -20.20 -20.83
CA ALA A 532 -3.64 -21.24 -20.77
C ALA A 532 -2.39 -20.77 -20.02
N PHE A 533 -1.89 -19.59 -20.39
CA PHE A 533 -0.71 -19.00 -19.74
C PHE A 533 -0.98 -18.72 -18.25
N GLY A 534 -2.13 -18.18 -17.89
CA GLY A 534 -2.51 -17.90 -16.51
C GLY A 534 -2.50 -19.16 -15.64
N ILE A 535 -3.07 -20.29 -16.12
CA ILE A 535 -3.06 -21.58 -15.42
C ILE A 535 -1.60 -22.04 -15.21
N MET A 536 -0.75 -21.96 -16.24
CA MET A 536 0.68 -22.33 -16.15
C MET A 536 1.44 -21.43 -15.19
N TYR A 537 1.23 -20.12 -15.26
CA TYR A 537 1.87 -19.13 -14.39
C TYR A 537 1.57 -19.40 -12.91
N TYR A 538 0.31 -19.64 -12.55
CA TYR A 538 -0.07 -19.95 -11.16
C TYR A 538 0.48 -21.29 -10.70
N TYR A 539 0.59 -22.28 -11.58
CA TYR A 539 1.26 -23.53 -11.27
C TYR A 539 2.75 -23.33 -10.96
N ILE A 540 3.48 -22.60 -11.82
CA ILE A 540 4.90 -22.29 -11.63
C ILE A 540 5.11 -21.52 -10.31
N THR A 541 4.31 -20.49 -10.06
CA THR A 541 4.44 -19.67 -8.84
C THR A 541 4.13 -20.46 -7.56
N ASP A 542 3.17 -21.37 -7.59
CA ASP A 542 2.90 -22.31 -6.49
C ASP A 542 4.12 -23.19 -6.19
N LYS A 543 4.74 -23.77 -7.23
CA LYS A 543 5.94 -24.60 -7.08
C LYS A 543 7.11 -23.81 -6.50
N LEU A 544 7.35 -22.60 -7.02
CA LEU A 544 8.40 -21.71 -6.51
C LEU A 544 8.15 -21.32 -5.05
N SER A 545 6.89 -21.07 -4.66
CA SER A 545 6.52 -20.72 -3.28
C SER A 545 6.81 -21.87 -2.30
N LYS A 546 6.80 -23.11 -2.77
CA LYS A 546 7.14 -24.34 -2.04
C LYS A 546 8.65 -24.66 -2.05
N GLY A 547 9.47 -23.77 -2.63
CA GLY A 547 10.92 -23.91 -2.69
C GLY A 547 11.44 -24.84 -3.79
N GLN A 548 10.62 -25.20 -4.77
CA GLN A 548 11.01 -26.02 -5.92
C GLN A 548 11.75 -25.16 -6.94
N ASN A 549 13.04 -24.97 -6.74
CA ASN A 549 13.87 -24.02 -7.50
C ASN A 549 14.10 -24.41 -8.98
N GLU A 550 13.83 -25.64 -9.38
CA GLU A 550 13.89 -26.11 -10.77
C GLU A 550 12.89 -25.36 -11.69
N TYR A 551 11.85 -24.73 -11.12
CA TYR A 551 10.91 -23.88 -11.88
C TYR A 551 11.43 -22.46 -12.13
N ARG A 552 12.65 -22.11 -11.67
CA ARG A 552 13.30 -20.83 -12.03
C ARG A 552 13.86 -20.86 -13.43
N ASN A 553 14.47 -22.00 -13.81
CA ASN A 553 15.06 -22.22 -15.14
C ASN A 553 14.36 -23.43 -15.77
N LEU A 554 13.26 -23.16 -16.49
CA LEU A 554 12.44 -24.18 -17.09
C LEU A 554 13.23 -24.91 -18.19
N SER A 555 13.47 -26.22 -18.00
CA SER A 555 13.94 -27.09 -19.06
C SER A 555 12.79 -27.49 -20.00
N LYS A 556 13.10 -28.12 -21.13
CA LYS A 556 12.10 -28.62 -22.08
C LYS A 556 11.14 -29.61 -21.42
N GLU A 557 11.65 -30.52 -20.57
CA GLU A 557 10.86 -31.51 -19.83
C GLU A 557 9.91 -30.80 -18.81
N LYS A 558 10.39 -29.75 -18.15
CA LYS A 558 9.54 -28.96 -17.26
C LYS A 558 8.44 -28.20 -18.01
N CYS A 559 8.75 -27.68 -19.19
CA CYS A 559 7.71 -27.08 -20.04
C CYS A 559 6.63 -28.11 -20.43
N VAL A 560 7.01 -29.30 -20.81
CA VAL A 560 6.07 -30.40 -21.11
C VAL A 560 5.23 -30.78 -19.89
N GLU A 561 5.84 -30.88 -18.71
CA GLU A 561 5.11 -31.12 -17.45
C GLU A 561 4.05 -30.04 -17.20
N ILE A 562 4.43 -28.75 -17.34
CA ILE A 562 3.55 -27.60 -17.12
C ILE A 562 2.38 -27.57 -18.12
N LEU A 563 2.64 -27.86 -19.40
CA LEU A 563 1.61 -27.93 -20.43
C LEU A 563 0.64 -29.09 -20.17
N ASN A 564 1.14 -30.28 -19.80
CA ASN A 564 0.30 -31.41 -19.41
C ASN A 564 -0.61 -31.08 -18.21
N TYR A 565 -0.06 -30.39 -17.21
CA TYR A 565 -0.84 -29.90 -16.08
C TYR A 565 -1.94 -28.96 -16.56
N ALA A 566 -1.64 -27.95 -17.37
CA ALA A 566 -2.61 -26.99 -17.85
C ALA A 566 -3.72 -27.65 -18.67
N LYS A 567 -3.37 -28.56 -19.57
CA LYS A 567 -4.35 -29.34 -20.37
C LYS A 567 -5.25 -30.18 -19.48
N SER A 568 -4.66 -30.94 -18.54
CA SER A 568 -5.42 -31.78 -17.59
C SER A 568 -6.35 -30.93 -16.71
N TYR A 569 -5.87 -29.76 -16.27
CA TYR A 569 -6.67 -28.81 -15.47
C TYR A 569 -7.91 -28.33 -16.25
N MET A 570 -7.71 -27.91 -17.50
CA MET A 570 -8.82 -27.44 -18.35
C MET A 570 -9.84 -28.56 -18.64
N ILE A 571 -9.37 -29.77 -18.96
CA ILE A 571 -10.27 -30.91 -19.16
C ILE A 571 -11.05 -31.25 -17.89
N THR A 572 -10.36 -31.34 -16.75
CA THR A 572 -10.98 -31.74 -15.48
C THR A 572 -12.04 -30.75 -15.00
N HIS A 573 -11.77 -29.47 -15.12
CA HIS A 573 -12.65 -28.44 -14.55
C HIS A 573 -13.64 -27.85 -15.55
N PHE A 574 -13.33 -27.87 -16.85
CA PHE A 574 -14.15 -27.22 -17.88
C PHE A 574 -14.61 -28.16 -18.99
N GLY A 575 -14.11 -29.41 -19.02
CA GLY A 575 -14.47 -30.39 -20.06
C GLY A 575 -13.94 -30.05 -21.45
N LYS A 576 -12.93 -29.15 -21.54
CA LYS A 576 -12.39 -28.60 -22.79
C LYS A 576 -10.86 -28.60 -22.73
N THR A 577 -10.21 -28.67 -23.90
CA THR A 577 -8.74 -28.54 -24.02
C THR A 577 -8.28 -27.08 -24.10
N THR A 578 -9.21 -26.16 -24.40
CA THR A 578 -8.98 -24.70 -24.42
C THR A 578 -10.19 -23.96 -23.88
N ILE A 579 -9.96 -22.91 -23.09
CA ILE A 579 -10.98 -22.02 -22.54
C ILE A 579 -10.55 -20.57 -22.72
N SER A 580 -11.47 -19.63 -22.64
CA SER A 580 -11.15 -18.21 -22.63
C SER A 580 -10.76 -17.73 -21.23
N LEU A 581 -10.03 -16.59 -21.14
CA LEU A 581 -9.67 -16.00 -19.85
C LEU A 581 -10.93 -15.66 -19.03
N GLY A 582 -11.97 -15.17 -19.66
CA GLY A 582 -13.25 -14.86 -18.98
C GLY A 582 -14.02 -16.08 -18.48
N GLU A 583 -13.81 -17.29 -19.06
CA GLU A 583 -14.30 -18.55 -18.48
C GLU A 583 -13.52 -18.88 -17.20
N TYR A 584 -12.22 -18.69 -17.18
CA TYR A 584 -11.30 -19.02 -16.10
C TYR A 584 -11.30 -17.99 -14.96
N GLN A 585 -11.18 -16.69 -15.28
CA GLN A 585 -10.96 -15.60 -14.32
C GLN A 585 -12.19 -14.70 -14.15
N LYS A 586 -12.55 -14.44 -12.88
CA LYS A 586 -13.79 -13.71 -12.54
C LYS A 586 -13.51 -12.54 -11.58
N LEU A 587 -14.27 -11.46 -11.75
CA LEU A 587 -14.46 -10.46 -10.71
C LEU A 587 -15.71 -10.87 -9.90
N VAL A 588 -15.53 -10.96 -8.57
CA VAL A 588 -16.56 -11.53 -7.68
C VAL A 588 -16.82 -10.59 -6.51
N LYS A 589 -18.09 -10.17 -6.36
CA LYS A 589 -18.52 -9.41 -5.18
C LYS A 589 -19.95 -9.77 -4.80
N GLY A 590 -20.14 -10.39 -3.63
CA GLY A 590 -21.43 -10.97 -3.25
C GLY A 590 -21.86 -12.08 -4.21
N THR A 591 -23.05 -11.95 -4.80
CA THR A 591 -23.59 -12.89 -5.79
C THR A 591 -23.19 -12.54 -7.23
N LYS A 592 -22.65 -11.34 -7.47
CA LYS A 592 -22.23 -10.88 -8.80
C LYS A 592 -20.89 -11.51 -9.19
N VAL A 593 -20.87 -12.20 -10.33
CA VAL A 593 -19.71 -12.92 -10.88
C VAL A 593 -19.64 -12.61 -12.37
N ILE A 594 -18.62 -11.85 -12.78
CA ILE A 594 -18.45 -11.43 -14.16
C ILE A 594 -17.05 -11.76 -14.67
N PRO A 595 -16.85 -11.93 -16.00
CA PRO A 595 -15.51 -12.11 -16.59
C PRO A 595 -14.56 -10.99 -16.19
N LEU A 596 -13.28 -11.30 -15.93
CA LEU A 596 -12.27 -10.34 -15.52
C LEU A 596 -11.06 -10.42 -16.45
N PRO A 597 -10.71 -9.35 -17.17
CA PRO A 597 -9.50 -9.26 -17.96
C PRO A 597 -8.25 -9.02 -17.08
N GLY A 598 -7.08 -9.13 -17.67
CA GLY A 598 -5.81 -8.87 -17.00
C GLY A 598 -5.10 -10.14 -16.53
N LEU A 599 -3.77 -10.09 -16.55
CA LEU A 599 -2.86 -11.11 -16.04
C LEU A 599 -1.88 -10.47 -15.06
N PRO A 600 -1.15 -11.25 -14.25
CA PRO A 600 -0.05 -10.70 -13.47
C PRO A 600 0.98 -10.00 -14.36
N ASP A 601 1.44 -8.83 -13.93
CA ASP A 601 2.51 -8.02 -14.53
C ASP A 601 2.28 -7.53 -15.98
N VAL A 602 1.02 -7.41 -16.43
CA VAL A 602 0.61 -6.50 -17.52
C VAL A 602 0.33 -5.10 -16.95
N ILE A 603 0.27 -4.05 -17.76
CA ILE A 603 -0.01 -2.68 -17.26
C ILE A 603 -1.38 -2.67 -16.56
N ALA A 604 -2.44 -3.18 -17.19
CA ALA A 604 -3.74 -3.39 -16.56
C ALA A 604 -3.74 -4.71 -15.75
N SER A 605 -2.92 -4.77 -14.70
CA SER A 605 -2.57 -6.01 -13.98
C SER A 605 -3.70 -6.55 -13.10
N MET A 606 -3.85 -7.88 -13.10
CA MET A 606 -4.72 -8.59 -12.18
C MET A 606 -4.09 -9.90 -11.70
N GLU A 607 -3.98 -10.05 -10.39
CA GLU A 607 -3.66 -11.32 -9.73
C GLU A 607 -4.93 -11.95 -9.17
N SER A 608 -5.02 -13.26 -9.26
CA SER A 608 -6.20 -14.01 -8.84
C SER A 608 -5.85 -15.13 -7.84
N GLU A 609 -6.85 -15.58 -7.12
CA GLU A 609 -6.79 -16.69 -6.19
C GLU A 609 -7.84 -17.77 -6.56
N PRO A 610 -7.69 -19.02 -6.11
CA PRO A 610 -8.65 -20.09 -6.37
C PRO A 610 -10.09 -19.70 -5.99
N PHE A 611 -11.02 -20.06 -6.85
CA PHE A 611 -12.46 -19.93 -6.67
C PHE A 611 -13.14 -21.29 -6.91
N LYS A 612 -14.44 -21.35 -7.10
CA LYS A 612 -15.18 -22.59 -7.30
C LYS A 612 -15.00 -23.18 -8.71
N ASN A 613 -15.09 -24.51 -8.83
CA ASN A 613 -15.13 -25.25 -10.10
C ASN A 613 -13.92 -24.96 -11.03
N GLY A 614 -12.72 -24.85 -10.47
CA GLY A 614 -11.52 -24.57 -11.26
C GLY A 614 -11.39 -23.12 -11.77
N MET A 615 -12.35 -22.24 -11.48
CA MET A 615 -12.21 -20.81 -11.74
C MET A 615 -11.30 -20.15 -10.72
N VAL A 616 -10.74 -19.00 -11.07
CA VAL A 616 -10.07 -18.09 -10.16
C VAL A 616 -10.84 -16.78 -10.06
N LYS A 617 -10.68 -16.06 -8.94
CA LYS A 617 -11.24 -14.72 -8.75
C LYS A 617 -10.14 -13.68 -8.50
N GLY A 618 -10.33 -12.49 -9.02
CA GLY A 618 -9.44 -11.37 -8.78
C GLY A 618 -9.25 -11.11 -7.28
N ARG A 619 -8.02 -11.01 -6.84
CA ARG A 619 -7.61 -10.78 -5.46
C ARG A 619 -6.93 -9.44 -5.28
N GLN A 620 -6.05 -9.11 -6.21
CA GLN A 620 -5.17 -7.94 -6.16
C GLN A 620 -4.82 -7.49 -7.58
N GLY A 621 -4.63 -6.21 -7.78
CA GLY A 621 -4.33 -5.64 -9.08
C GLY A 621 -4.93 -4.26 -9.18
N GLU A 622 -5.44 -3.90 -10.33
CA GLU A 622 -6.15 -2.64 -10.54
C GLU A 622 -7.29 -2.51 -9.54
N SER A 623 -7.07 -1.78 -8.47
CA SER A 623 -8.04 -1.63 -7.38
C SER A 623 -8.63 -0.22 -7.29
N PHE A 624 -7.85 0.78 -7.69
CA PHE A 624 -8.27 2.16 -7.86
C PHE A 624 -7.48 2.80 -9.00
N ILE A 625 -8.17 3.46 -9.90
CA ILE A 625 -7.60 4.19 -11.03
C ILE A 625 -8.12 5.62 -10.98
N GLN A 626 -7.21 6.59 -11.10
CA GLN A 626 -7.54 8.00 -11.26
C GLN A 626 -6.65 8.60 -12.35
N LEU A 627 -7.27 9.17 -13.37
CA LEU A 627 -6.61 9.88 -14.44
C LEU A 627 -6.88 11.38 -14.29
N VAL A 628 -5.82 12.17 -14.34
CA VAL A 628 -5.91 13.63 -14.19
C VAL A 628 -5.24 14.31 -15.35
N LYS A 629 -5.96 15.25 -16.00
CA LYS A 629 -5.40 16.20 -16.95
C LYS A 629 -5.49 17.60 -16.33
N PHE A 630 -4.35 18.18 -16.02
CA PHE A 630 -4.26 19.55 -15.52
C PHE A 630 -4.25 20.55 -16.68
N SER A 631 -5.19 21.45 -16.67
CA SER A 631 -5.32 22.55 -17.65
C SER A 631 -5.50 23.90 -16.95
N ASN A 632 -5.46 24.97 -17.70
CA ASN A 632 -5.73 26.33 -17.20
C ASN A 632 -7.16 26.48 -16.69
N GLN A 633 -8.09 25.64 -17.15
CA GLN A 633 -9.51 25.63 -16.71
C GLN A 633 -9.74 24.80 -15.43
N GLY A 634 -8.69 24.17 -14.91
CA GLY A 634 -8.73 23.23 -13.79
C GLY A 634 -8.48 21.78 -14.21
N PRO A 635 -8.45 20.84 -13.24
CA PRO A 635 -8.22 19.44 -13.52
C PRO A 635 -9.48 18.77 -14.10
N GLN A 636 -9.31 18.05 -15.21
CA GLN A 636 -10.23 17.02 -15.65
C GLN A 636 -9.85 15.71 -14.96
N ILE A 637 -10.81 15.12 -14.26
CA ILE A 637 -10.57 13.96 -13.39
C ILE A 637 -11.52 12.83 -13.80
N GLU A 638 -10.99 11.63 -13.99
CA GLU A 638 -11.76 10.43 -14.21
C GLU A 638 -11.27 9.33 -13.25
N THR A 639 -12.20 8.61 -12.62
CA THR A 639 -11.89 7.57 -11.62
C THR A 639 -12.67 6.29 -11.86
N ILE A 640 -12.20 5.16 -11.30
CA ILE A 640 -12.97 3.93 -11.17
C ILE A 640 -12.45 3.12 -9.98
N HIS A 641 -13.38 2.49 -9.27
CA HIS A 641 -13.10 1.48 -8.26
C HIS A 641 -13.49 0.09 -8.79
N SER A 642 -12.79 -0.97 -8.36
CA SER A 642 -13.03 -2.33 -8.87
C SER A 642 -14.42 -2.88 -8.52
N TYR A 643 -15.01 -2.43 -7.42
CA TYR A 643 -16.34 -2.92 -6.97
C TYR A 643 -17.39 -1.81 -6.90
N GLY A 644 -17.26 -0.90 -5.99
CA GLY A 644 -18.15 0.20 -5.67
C GLY A 644 -17.71 0.92 -4.41
N ALA A 645 -18.41 1.99 -4.02
CA ALA A 645 -18.02 2.85 -2.90
C ALA A 645 -18.32 2.24 -1.52
N SER A 646 -19.16 1.23 -1.41
CA SER A 646 -19.58 0.64 -0.13
C SER A 646 -19.25 -0.85 -0.04
N LYS A 647 -18.83 -1.32 1.13
CA LYS A 647 -18.65 -2.75 1.43
C LYS A 647 -19.85 -3.40 2.10
N LYS A 648 -20.93 -2.66 2.34
CA LYS A 648 -22.18 -3.21 2.87
C LYS A 648 -22.99 -3.88 1.76
N ALA A 649 -23.24 -5.18 1.87
CA ALA A 649 -23.94 -5.99 0.86
C ALA A 649 -25.35 -5.48 0.51
N GLY A 650 -26.00 -4.71 1.40
CA GLY A 650 -27.31 -4.10 1.14
C GLY A 650 -27.25 -2.73 0.45
N SER A 651 -26.05 -2.18 0.22
CA SER A 651 -25.88 -0.92 -0.50
C SER A 651 -26.01 -1.14 -2.01
N LYS A 652 -26.66 -0.20 -2.72
CA LYS A 652 -26.66 -0.21 -4.19
C LYS A 652 -25.25 0.02 -4.77
N HIS A 653 -24.35 0.64 -4.00
CA HIS A 653 -22.96 0.89 -4.35
C HIS A 653 -21.99 -0.20 -3.85
N TYR A 654 -22.50 -1.41 -3.63
CA TYR A 654 -21.69 -2.55 -3.20
C TYR A 654 -20.85 -3.13 -4.35
N ASN A 655 -21.40 -3.12 -5.58
CA ASN A 655 -20.83 -3.75 -6.76
C ASN A 655 -21.26 -3.10 -8.10
N ASP A 656 -21.69 -1.86 -8.05
CA ASP A 656 -22.25 -1.12 -9.18
C ASP A 656 -21.19 -0.67 -10.20
N GLN A 657 -19.91 -0.56 -9.80
CA GLN A 657 -18.83 -0.19 -10.70
C GLN A 657 -18.16 -1.38 -11.42
N MET A 658 -18.51 -2.63 -11.09
CA MET A 658 -17.83 -3.82 -11.62
C MET A 658 -17.84 -3.92 -13.14
N GLU A 659 -18.96 -3.64 -13.81
CA GLU A 659 -19.06 -3.71 -15.28
C GLU A 659 -18.23 -2.61 -15.94
N MET A 660 -18.32 -1.38 -15.43
CA MET A 660 -17.49 -0.28 -15.90
C MET A 660 -16.00 -0.61 -15.75
N PHE A 661 -15.61 -1.18 -14.61
CA PHE A 661 -14.25 -1.58 -14.35
C PHE A 661 -13.75 -2.63 -15.34
N THR A 662 -14.49 -3.72 -15.56
CA THR A 662 -14.08 -4.81 -16.47
C THR A 662 -14.10 -4.40 -17.94
N THR A 663 -14.89 -3.39 -18.30
CA THR A 663 -14.95 -2.80 -19.66
C THR A 663 -14.09 -1.56 -19.83
N LYS A 664 -13.20 -1.26 -18.84
CA LYS A 664 -12.22 -0.15 -18.87
C LYS A 664 -12.88 1.25 -19.02
N GLN A 665 -14.09 1.40 -18.45
CA GLN A 665 -14.80 2.67 -18.40
C GLN A 665 -14.50 3.41 -17.12
N LEU A 666 -14.39 4.73 -17.18
CA LEU A 666 -14.16 5.61 -16.05
C LEU A 666 -15.37 6.52 -15.83
N LYS A 667 -15.61 6.89 -14.57
CA LYS A 667 -16.58 7.90 -14.19
C LYS A 667 -15.92 9.27 -14.02
N PRO A 668 -16.59 10.38 -14.39
CA PRO A 668 -16.09 11.70 -14.10
C PRO A 668 -16.09 11.99 -12.60
N MET A 669 -15.08 12.73 -12.13
CA MET A 669 -14.98 13.26 -10.78
C MET A 669 -14.73 14.77 -10.86
N THR A 670 -15.19 15.53 -9.87
CA THR A 670 -15.01 16.99 -9.83
C THR A 670 -14.72 17.48 -8.42
N LEU A 671 -14.03 18.61 -8.33
CA LEU A 671 -13.81 19.39 -7.08
C LEU A 671 -14.77 20.57 -6.96
N ASP A 672 -15.60 20.81 -8.00
CA ASP A 672 -16.54 21.93 -8.00
C ASP A 672 -17.76 21.68 -7.13
N LYS A 673 -17.86 22.43 -6.03
CA LYS A 673 -18.93 22.29 -5.03
C LYS A 673 -20.31 22.40 -5.67
N ALA A 674 -20.52 23.36 -6.56
CA ALA A 674 -21.84 23.61 -7.17
C ALA A 674 -22.30 22.40 -8.01
N THR A 675 -21.40 21.84 -8.81
CA THR A 675 -21.64 20.64 -9.61
C THR A 675 -21.92 19.41 -8.74
N ILE A 676 -21.17 19.25 -7.63
CA ILE A 676 -21.35 18.12 -6.69
C ILE A 676 -22.76 18.19 -6.05
N TYR A 677 -23.18 19.37 -5.54
CA TYR A 677 -24.49 19.50 -4.93
C TYR A 677 -25.64 19.35 -5.94
N LYS A 678 -25.47 19.85 -7.16
CA LYS A 678 -26.45 19.71 -8.24
C LYS A 678 -26.71 18.25 -8.62
N ASN A 679 -25.65 17.43 -8.63
CA ASN A 679 -25.68 16.03 -9.06
C ASN A 679 -25.73 15.05 -7.89
N ALA A 680 -25.99 15.56 -6.68
CA ALA A 680 -26.02 14.74 -5.48
C ALA A 680 -27.14 13.71 -5.53
N GLU A 681 -26.82 12.48 -5.24
CA GLU A 681 -27.82 11.43 -4.96
C GLU A 681 -28.43 11.63 -3.57
N LYS A 682 -27.61 12.01 -2.60
CA LYS A 682 -28.02 12.21 -1.21
C LYS A 682 -27.15 13.28 -0.54
N ILE A 683 -27.81 14.14 0.23
CA ILE A 683 -27.15 15.13 1.10
C ILE A 683 -27.66 14.92 2.53
N TYR A 684 -26.75 14.80 3.47
CA TYR A 684 -27.09 14.60 4.89
C TYR A 684 -25.94 15.03 5.79
N HIS A 685 -26.22 15.05 7.11
CA HIS A 685 -25.26 15.39 8.15
C HIS A 685 -24.95 14.15 9.00
N PRO A 686 -23.70 13.99 9.50
CA PRO A 686 -23.43 13.01 10.56
C PRO A 686 -24.22 13.34 11.83
N LYS A 687 -24.28 12.38 12.76
CA LYS A 687 -25.00 12.56 14.04
C LYS A 687 -24.04 12.76 15.20
#